data_bdce1f15ace9112c3b2b8f50c96b98cd
#
_entry.id   bdce1f15ace9112c3b2b8f50c96b98cd
#
_cell.length_a   1.000
_cell.length_b   1.000
_cell.length_c   1.000
_cell.angle_alpha   90.00
_cell.angle_beta   90.00
_cell.angle_gamma   90.00
#
_symmetry.space_group_name_H-M   'P 1'
#
loop_
_entity.id
_entity.type
_entity.pdbx_description
1 polymer ?
#
loop_
_entity_poly.entity_id
_entity_poly.type
_entity_poly.pdbx_seq_one_letter_code
_entity_poly.pdbx_strand_id
1 'polypeptide(L)'
;MLAGRPDQYESSVAHQAAGIVLREFGDVEAGVRELRAALRMARRTGLAEREADVLATLGVALVYAGRTRAGLSALDLAVERSTGVLAARVLVRRGIMLWTLGRNQAALNDFRHATTVLRRAGDRIWLARALSARTLVYLLQGMTGRADADLAAAGRLFTETGQELEAIDALANRAHAVFFSGDLPTALAHLDLAASRYQALRVPAPDVSVIRCAVLLAAGLTADALAEAEAAVRDMERVRGRATKKAELLLMAANCALAATQPQTALDRAQAAYRLFRSQQNAWWQAHAARVLVQARYAAAPVSPSLLREADRAAVRLDALGASDATQAHLLAGRMALELGRRDHADQHLLAAARSRRAGPAISRAAGWLSEALRAQAAGKPRRLLSACRRGLAVLDEHRLSFGASELRAQATAHGAELASLAQRYAVRAGRPRLLLCWSERWRATALAVPAVRPVADTELSTALAALRSVTRRAEDAASKGAPTAALRREQRRLENTVRASTLRAPGSAAAGTAFNPADLLDELGAARLIEIVEVDGSMYVLACGGGRVRQFTAGQAADAIRAADFARFALRRIARSRPGDDLDSALSILASAGPRLQQALLGPAIGQLGDGPLVIVPSGNLHAIPWALLPALHDRVVSVAPSAAAWMRAHAAPVPAHRNVTLARGPGLASDGAEVPAVAGLYDNVTVLEGAEATAEKVLYALDGAWLAHVAAHGVFRADSPLFSSLRMHDGPLTVYDFEQLRQAPYRLILSSCESGALAPAGADELLGLVSTLLPLGTAGIVAATLPLNDRAVVPVMVSLHKHVRTGQTLAESMRNVRRELAGDPVQQATAASLITLGAA
;
A
#
# COMPACT_ATOMS: atom_id res chain seq x y z
N MET A 1 -20.76 -27.49 -41.08
CA MET A 1 -19.81 -28.61 -41.26
C MET A 1 -20.54 -29.91 -40.99
N LEU A 2 -21.08 -30.63 -41.96
CA LEU A 2 -21.54 -32.02 -41.91
C LEU A 2 -22.71 -32.20 -42.92
N ALA A 3 -22.37 -32.05 -44.21
CA ALA A 3 -23.31 -32.36 -45.33
C ALA A 3 -23.02 -33.75 -45.96
N GLY A 4 -22.58 -34.72 -45.16
CA GLY A 4 -22.39 -36.12 -45.48
C GLY A 4 -22.47 -36.93 -44.19
N ARG A 5 -22.72 -38.26 -44.22
CA ARG A 5 -22.67 -39.09 -42.99
C ARG A 5 -21.27 -38.99 -42.39
N PRO A 6 -21.08 -38.31 -41.24
CA PRO A 6 -19.76 -38.11 -40.69
C PRO A 6 -19.21 -39.46 -40.21
N ASP A 7 -17.91 -39.68 -40.46
CA ASP A 7 -17.19 -40.79 -39.87
C ASP A 7 -17.32 -40.74 -38.32
N GLN A 8 -17.35 -41.89 -37.67
CA GLN A 8 -17.46 -42.01 -36.21
C GLN A 8 -16.33 -41.28 -35.50
N TYR A 9 -15.14 -41.20 -36.10
CA TYR A 9 -14.01 -40.45 -35.58
C TYR A 9 -14.28 -38.92 -35.59
N GLU A 10 -14.69 -38.38 -36.73
CA GLU A 10 -15.02 -36.97 -36.89
C GLU A 10 -16.17 -36.55 -35.98
N SER A 11 -17.22 -37.38 -35.87
CA SER A 11 -18.32 -37.16 -34.93
C SER A 11 -17.84 -37.11 -33.47
N SER A 12 -16.93 -38.02 -33.09
CA SER A 12 -16.32 -38.01 -31.74
C SER A 12 -15.53 -36.74 -31.49
N VAL A 13 -14.77 -36.24 -32.47
CA VAL A 13 -14.01 -34.97 -32.34
C VAL A 13 -14.95 -33.78 -32.19
N ALA A 14 -16.01 -33.70 -33.00
CA ALA A 14 -16.97 -32.61 -32.95
C ALA A 14 -17.71 -32.54 -31.59
N HIS A 15 -18.19 -33.69 -31.08
CA HIS A 15 -18.83 -33.77 -29.77
C HIS A 15 -17.84 -33.47 -28.65
N GLN A 16 -16.57 -33.86 -28.73
CA GLN A 16 -15.55 -33.51 -27.74
C GLN A 16 -15.30 -32.00 -27.72
N ALA A 17 -15.14 -31.36 -28.89
CA ALA A 17 -14.97 -29.93 -29.01
C ALA A 17 -16.16 -29.15 -28.43
N ALA A 18 -17.41 -29.57 -28.78
CA ALA A 18 -18.63 -29.00 -28.22
C ALA A 18 -18.68 -29.14 -26.70
N GLY A 19 -18.30 -30.30 -26.15
CA GLY A 19 -18.26 -30.54 -24.71
C GLY A 19 -17.24 -29.69 -23.99
N ILE A 20 -16.08 -29.41 -24.56
CA ILE A 20 -15.07 -28.52 -24.04
C ILE A 20 -15.63 -27.07 -24.01
N VAL A 21 -16.19 -26.61 -25.14
CA VAL A 21 -16.76 -25.26 -25.23
C VAL A 21 -17.87 -25.05 -24.21
N LEU A 22 -18.83 -25.94 -24.09
CA LEU A 22 -19.93 -25.84 -23.13
C LEU A 22 -19.42 -25.79 -21.70
N ARG A 23 -18.43 -26.61 -21.37
CA ARG A 23 -17.79 -26.56 -20.03
C ARG A 23 -17.14 -25.18 -19.77
N GLU A 24 -16.40 -24.62 -20.71
CA GLU A 24 -15.75 -23.31 -20.55
C GLU A 24 -16.75 -22.17 -20.45
N PHE A 25 -17.91 -22.27 -21.11
CA PHE A 25 -19.00 -21.31 -21.00
C PHE A 25 -19.90 -21.53 -19.76
N GLY A 26 -19.55 -22.47 -18.88
CA GLY A 26 -20.22 -22.67 -17.59
C GLY A 26 -21.37 -23.65 -17.59
N ASP A 27 -21.78 -24.24 -18.74
CA ASP A 27 -22.75 -25.32 -18.80
C ASP A 27 -22.06 -26.69 -18.74
N VAL A 28 -21.55 -27.01 -17.55
CA VAL A 28 -20.78 -28.24 -17.30
C VAL A 28 -21.62 -29.50 -17.56
N GLU A 29 -22.91 -29.47 -17.21
CA GLU A 29 -23.81 -30.64 -17.44
C GLU A 29 -24.07 -30.89 -18.90
N ALA A 30 -24.30 -29.88 -19.73
CA ALA A 30 -24.40 -30.02 -21.17
C ALA A 30 -23.05 -30.50 -21.74
N GLY A 31 -21.94 -29.97 -21.27
CA GLY A 31 -20.62 -30.42 -21.64
C GLY A 31 -20.37 -31.89 -21.35
N VAL A 32 -20.80 -32.40 -20.20
CA VAL A 32 -20.72 -33.83 -19.83
C VAL A 32 -21.59 -34.68 -20.75
N ARG A 33 -22.80 -34.19 -21.15
CA ARG A 33 -23.67 -34.90 -22.10
C ARG A 33 -22.97 -35.08 -23.48
N GLU A 34 -22.38 -34.01 -24.01
CA GLU A 34 -21.65 -34.03 -25.28
C GLU A 34 -20.41 -34.95 -25.21
N LEU A 35 -19.64 -34.88 -24.11
CA LEU A 35 -18.47 -35.73 -23.92
C LEU A 35 -18.84 -37.23 -23.78
N ARG A 36 -19.98 -37.53 -23.21
CA ARG A 36 -20.51 -38.93 -23.24
C ARG A 36 -20.91 -39.37 -24.66
N ALA A 37 -21.46 -38.46 -25.46
CA ALA A 37 -21.72 -38.73 -26.85
C ALA A 37 -20.41 -38.99 -27.63
N ALA A 38 -19.39 -38.09 -27.41
CA ALA A 38 -18.05 -38.26 -27.97
C ALA A 38 -17.45 -39.63 -27.60
N LEU A 39 -17.60 -40.08 -26.35
CA LEU A 39 -17.09 -41.38 -25.89
C LEU A 39 -17.78 -42.55 -26.56
N ARG A 40 -19.12 -42.47 -26.73
CA ARG A 40 -19.85 -43.52 -27.50
C ARG A 40 -19.33 -43.66 -28.95
N MET A 41 -19.07 -42.51 -29.61
CA MET A 41 -18.53 -42.52 -30.97
C MET A 41 -17.08 -43.02 -30.98
N ALA A 42 -16.23 -42.56 -30.02
CA ALA A 42 -14.85 -43.04 -29.90
C ALA A 42 -14.76 -44.55 -29.73
N ARG A 43 -15.61 -45.15 -28.90
CA ARG A 43 -15.67 -46.63 -28.75
C ARG A 43 -16.03 -47.38 -30.04
N ARG A 44 -16.90 -46.80 -30.86
CA ARG A 44 -17.28 -47.40 -32.16
C ARG A 44 -16.16 -47.34 -33.18
N THR A 45 -15.16 -46.49 -33.04
CA THR A 45 -13.97 -46.45 -33.91
C THR A 45 -13.04 -47.62 -33.67
N GLY A 46 -13.08 -48.26 -32.47
CA GLY A 46 -12.13 -49.29 -32.05
C GLY A 46 -10.72 -48.76 -31.72
N LEU A 47 -10.49 -47.46 -31.81
CA LEU A 47 -9.18 -46.84 -31.55
C LEU A 47 -9.02 -46.52 -30.06
N ALA A 48 -8.15 -47.27 -29.35
CA ALA A 48 -7.89 -47.11 -27.92
C ALA A 48 -7.40 -45.72 -27.56
N GLU A 49 -6.54 -45.13 -28.40
CA GLU A 49 -6.03 -43.76 -28.19
C GLU A 49 -7.13 -42.70 -28.27
N ARG A 50 -8.08 -42.85 -29.19
CA ARG A 50 -9.22 -41.93 -29.31
C ARG A 50 -10.13 -42.01 -28.07
N GLU A 51 -10.41 -43.27 -27.65
CA GLU A 51 -11.18 -43.47 -26.42
C GLU A 51 -10.48 -42.87 -25.21
N ALA A 52 -9.17 -43.07 -25.05
CA ALA A 52 -8.38 -42.51 -23.95
C ALA A 52 -8.41 -40.97 -23.93
N ASP A 53 -8.28 -40.31 -25.09
CA ASP A 53 -8.31 -38.84 -25.14
C ASP A 53 -9.68 -38.27 -24.74
N VAL A 54 -10.77 -38.89 -25.17
CA VAL A 54 -12.13 -38.51 -24.78
C VAL A 54 -12.40 -38.78 -23.30
N LEU A 55 -11.97 -39.96 -22.82
CA LEU A 55 -12.06 -40.33 -21.39
C LEU A 55 -11.35 -39.27 -20.49
N ALA A 56 -10.16 -38.84 -20.91
CA ALA A 56 -9.43 -37.83 -20.19
C ALA A 56 -10.19 -36.49 -20.12
N THR A 57 -10.79 -36.05 -21.23
CA THR A 57 -11.60 -34.84 -21.30
C THR A 57 -12.89 -34.96 -20.47
N LEU A 58 -13.56 -36.11 -20.56
CA LEU A 58 -14.75 -36.42 -19.76
C LEU A 58 -14.44 -36.47 -18.27
N GLY A 59 -13.30 -37.07 -17.90
CA GLY A 59 -12.84 -37.12 -16.50
C GLY A 59 -12.66 -35.75 -15.91
N VAL A 60 -12.04 -34.83 -16.65
CA VAL A 60 -11.93 -33.42 -16.23
C VAL A 60 -13.30 -32.77 -16.02
N ALA A 61 -14.21 -32.95 -17.01
CA ALA A 61 -15.55 -32.37 -16.92
C ALA A 61 -16.38 -32.95 -15.74
N LEU A 62 -16.22 -34.23 -15.43
CA LEU A 62 -16.89 -34.87 -14.29
C LEU A 62 -16.38 -34.35 -12.94
N VAL A 63 -15.07 -34.06 -12.82
CA VAL A 63 -14.53 -33.45 -11.59
C VAL A 63 -15.12 -32.04 -11.41
N TYR A 64 -15.19 -31.23 -12.47
CA TYR A 64 -15.81 -29.91 -12.42
C TYR A 64 -17.31 -29.98 -12.15
N ALA A 65 -18.01 -31.04 -12.54
CA ALA A 65 -19.40 -31.31 -12.21
C ALA A 65 -19.61 -31.84 -10.75
N GLY A 66 -18.54 -31.88 -9.94
CA GLY A 66 -18.58 -32.41 -8.57
C GLY A 66 -18.60 -33.95 -8.48
N ARG A 67 -18.55 -34.65 -9.58
CA ARG A 67 -18.56 -36.12 -9.66
C ARG A 67 -17.15 -36.71 -9.58
N THR A 68 -16.43 -36.33 -8.50
CA THR A 68 -14.98 -36.54 -8.33
C THR A 68 -14.55 -37.99 -8.52
N ARG A 69 -15.28 -38.96 -7.90
CA ARG A 69 -14.91 -40.39 -8.00
C ARG A 69 -14.99 -40.87 -9.43
N ALA A 70 -16.10 -40.58 -10.12
CA ALA A 70 -16.29 -40.97 -11.50
C ALA A 70 -15.28 -40.29 -12.46
N GLY A 71 -14.96 -39.02 -12.18
CA GLY A 71 -13.97 -38.25 -12.96
C GLY A 71 -12.56 -38.80 -12.80
N LEU A 72 -12.11 -39.11 -11.60
CA LEU A 72 -10.81 -39.74 -11.38
C LEU A 72 -10.74 -41.16 -12.01
N SER A 73 -11.79 -41.99 -11.85
CA SER A 73 -11.83 -43.32 -12.49
C SER A 73 -11.75 -43.22 -14.02
N ALA A 74 -12.38 -42.20 -14.64
CA ALA A 74 -12.27 -41.97 -16.08
C ALA A 74 -10.85 -41.56 -16.49
N LEU A 75 -10.17 -40.74 -15.67
CA LEU A 75 -8.78 -40.34 -15.90
C LEU A 75 -7.80 -41.51 -15.72
N ASP A 76 -7.99 -42.31 -14.68
CA ASP A 76 -7.18 -43.51 -14.45
C ASP A 76 -7.30 -44.51 -15.62
N LEU A 77 -8.52 -44.80 -16.09
CA LEU A 77 -8.78 -45.61 -17.25
C LEU A 77 -8.15 -45.02 -18.53
N ALA A 78 -8.16 -43.68 -18.67
CA ALA A 78 -7.51 -43.03 -19.80
C ALA A 78 -5.99 -43.20 -19.76
N VAL A 79 -5.35 -43.16 -18.59
CA VAL A 79 -3.92 -43.45 -18.43
C VAL A 79 -3.63 -44.92 -18.81
N GLU A 80 -4.44 -45.87 -18.32
CA GLU A 80 -4.27 -47.29 -18.61
C GLU A 80 -4.38 -47.61 -20.11
N ARG A 81 -5.25 -46.89 -20.83
CA ARG A 81 -5.51 -47.12 -22.28
C ARG A 81 -4.65 -46.27 -23.21
N SER A 82 -3.71 -45.51 -22.69
CA SER A 82 -2.83 -44.66 -23.46
C SER A 82 -1.36 -45.00 -23.26
N THR A 83 -0.53 -44.77 -24.29
CA THR A 83 0.92 -45.00 -24.25
C THR A 83 1.67 -43.77 -24.76
N GLY A 84 2.96 -43.70 -24.45
CA GLY A 84 3.86 -42.67 -25.00
C GLY A 84 3.40 -41.24 -24.74
N VAL A 85 3.33 -40.43 -25.80
CA VAL A 85 2.97 -39.03 -25.77
C VAL A 85 1.54 -38.80 -25.27
N LEU A 86 0.61 -39.65 -25.71
CA LEU A 86 -0.79 -39.51 -25.29
C LEU A 86 -0.95 -39.77 -23.79
N ALA A 87 -0.30 -40.79 -23.25
CA ALA A 87 -0.29 -41.04 -21.81
C ALA A 87 0.26 -39.85 -21.03
N ALA A 88 1.34 -39.22 -21.51
CA ALA A 88 1.88 -38.03 -20.90
C ALA A 88 0.90 -36.82 -20.91
N ARG A 89 0.18 -36.63 -22.04
CA ARG A 89 -0.88 -35.61 -22.13
C ARG A 89 -2.06 -35.87 -21.17
N VAL A 90 -2.43 -37.14 -20.99
CA VAL A 90 -3.45 -37.57 -20.02
C VAL A 90 -2.98 -37.33 -18.59
N LEU A 91 -1.71 -37.64 -18.28
CA LEU A 91 -1.11 -37.38 -16.96
C LEU A 91 -1.12 -35.89 -16.61
N VAL A 92 -0.87 -34.98 -17.57
CA VAL A 92 -1.01 -33.53 -17.29
C VAL A 92 -2.44 -33.18 -16.85
N ARG A 93 -3.47 -33.69 -17.58
CA ARG A 93 -4.88 -33.46 -17.24
C ARG A 93 -5.23 -34.06 -15.88
N ARG A 94 -4.80 -35.30 -15.59
CA ARG A 94 -5.01 -35.97 -14.30
C ARG A 94 -4.31 -35.21 -13.16
N GLY A 95 -3.07 -34.79 -13.38
CA GLY A 95 -2.29 -34.03 -12.41
C GLY A 95 -2.97 -32.70 -12.01
N ILE A 96 -3.55 -31.96 -12.98
CA ILE A 96 -4.34 -30.76 -12.70
C ILE A 96 -5.55 -31.09 -11.82
N MET A 97 -6.28 -32.17 -12.13
CA MET A 97 -7.44 -32.57 -11.31
C MET A 97 -7.02 -33.04 -9.90
N LEU A 98 -5.93 -33.78 -9.79
CA LEU A 98 -5.37 -34.19 -8.50
C LEU A 98 -4.98 -32.99 -7.65
N TRP A 99 -4.34 -31.97 -8.26
CA TRP A 99 -4.02 -30.71 -7.58
C TRP A 99 -5.28 -29.97 -7.11
N THR A 100 -6.30 -29.85 -7.97
CA THR A 100 -7.58 -29.23 -7.62
C THR A 100 -8.24 -29.91 -6.43
N LEU A 101 -7.99 -31.20 -6.23
CA LEU A 101 -8.51 -32.00 -5.14
C LEU A 101 -7.56 -32.08 -3.92
N GLY A 102 -6.48 -31.28 -3.92
CA GLY A 102 -5.49 -31.25 -2.82
C GLY A 102 -4.52 -32.44 -2.77
N ARG A 103 -4.53 -33.35 -3.76
CA ARG A 103 -3.63 -34.50 -3.86
C ARG A 103 -2.28 -34.10 -4.47
N ASN A 104 -1.59 -33.14 -3.84
CA ASN A 104 -0.45 -32.42 -4.40
C ASN A 104 0.74 -33.34 -4.77
N GLN A 105 1.05 -34.37 -3.94
CA GLN A 105 2.17 -35.26 -4.22
C GLN A 105 1.91 -36.15 -5.46
N ALA A 106 0.70 -36.64 -5.59
CA ALA A 106 0.30 -37.44 -6.77
C ALA A 106 0.31 -36.58 -8.04
N ALA A 107 -0.20 -35.34 -7.96
CA ALA A 107 -0.13 -34.37 -9.06
C ALA A 107 1.31 -34.10 -9.49
N LEU A 108 2.23 -33.87 -8.53
CA LEU A 108 3.63 -33.61 -8.83
C LEU A 108 4.32 -34.80 -9.51
N ASN A 109 3.97 -36.02 -9.11
CA ASN A 109 4.49 -37.25 -9.74
C ASN A 109 4.03 -37.34 -11.20
N ASP A 110 2.73 -37.09 -11.47
CA ASP A 110 2.18 -37.07 -12.83
C ASP A 110 2.88 -36.01 -13.69
N PHE A 111 3.04 -34.80 -13.19
CA PHE A 111 3.73 -33.71 -13.92
C PHE A 111 5.20 -34.03 -14.20
N ARG A 112 5.93 -34.62 -13.25
CA ARG A 112 7.34 -35.01 -13.45
C ARG A 112 7.47 -36.07 -14.53
N HIS A 113 6.62 -37.10 -14.50
CA HIS A 113 6.63 -38.14 -15.50
C HIS A 113 6.28 -37.56 -16.88
N ALA A 114 5.18 -36.80 -16.98
CA ALA A 114 4.75 -36.18 -18.24
C ALA A 114 5.83 -35.25 -18.82
N THR A 115 6.46 -34.36 -18.02
CA THR A 115 7.51 -33.47 -18.53
C THR A 115 8.71 -34.23 -19.09
N THR A 116 9.07 -35.36 -18.51
CA THR A 116 10.18 -36.20 -19.02
C THR A 116 9.84 -36.84 -20.39
N VAL A 117 8.65 -37.40 -20.52
CA VAL A 117 8.20 -38.04 -21.78
C VAL A 117 8.02 -37.01 -22.89
N LEU A 118 7.31 -35.90 -22.60
CA LEU A 118 7.04 -34.82 -23.57
C LEU A 118 8.32 -34.15 -24.09
N ARG A 119 9.31 -33.96 -23.20
CA ARG A 119 10.62 -33.39 -23.59
C ARG A 119 11.37 -34.34 -24.56
N ARG A 120 11.39 -35.63 -24.27
CA ARG A 120 12.04 -36.63 -25.12
C ARG A 120 11.35 -36.76 -26.48
N ALA A 121 10.02 -36.63 -26.49
CA ALA A 121 9.23 -36.73 -27.73
C ALA A 121 9.21 -35.45 -28.56
N GLY A 122 9.75 -34.33 -28.05
CA GLY A 122 9.72 -33.04 -28.75
C GLY A 122 8.35 -32.37 -28.79
N ASP A 123 7.38 -32.78 -27.96
CA ASP A 123 6.06 -32.16 -27.88
C ASP A 123 6.10 -30.86 -27.09
N ARG A 124 6.49 -29.79 -27.77
CA ARG A 124 6.79 -28.47 -27.15
C ARG A 124 5.57 -27.82 -26.49
N ILE A 125 4.39 -27.93 -27.10
CA ILE A 125 3.14 -27.35 -26.60
C ILE A 125 2.71 -28.02 -25.29
N TRP A 126 2.66 -29.33 -25.25
CA TRP A 126 2.25 -30.08 -24.05
C TRP A 126 3.33 -30.06 -22.97
N LEU A 127 4.61 -29.98 -23.36
CA LEU A 127 5.69 -29.74 -22.41
C LEU A 127 5.51 -28.38 -21.69
N ALA A 128 5.20 -27.32 -22.43
CA ALA A 128 4.93 -26.01 -21.86
C ALA A 128 3.72 -26.05 -20.90
N ARG A 129 2.63 -26.71 -21.29
CA ARG A 129 1.45 -26.91 -20.43
C ARG A 129 1.78 -27.70 -19.16
N ALA A 130 2.59 -28.76 -19.27
CA ALA A 130 3.03 -29.55 -18.11
C ALA A 130 3.92 -28.75 -17.14
N LEU A 131 4.83 -27.94 -17.68
CA LEU A 131 5.67 -27.05 -16.89
C LEU A 131 4.81 -26.00 -16.15
N SER A 132 3.89 -25.33 -16.85
CA SER A 132 2.97 -24.36 -16.23
C SER A 132 2.10 -25.01 -15.15
N ALA A 133 1.57 -26.21 -15.39
CA ALA A 133 0.75 -26.91 -14.39
C ALA A 133 1.57 -27.35 -13.16
N ARG A 134 2.82 -27.77 -13.34
CA ARG A 134 3.71 -28.18 -12.25
C ARG A 134 3.99 -27.06 -11.28
N THR A 135 3.99 -25.82 -11.75
CA THR A 135 4.24 -24.63 -10.90
C THR A 135 3.19 -24.44 -9.82
N LEU A 136 1.94 -24.88 -10.08
CA LEU A 136 0.88 -24.81 -9.07
C LEU A 136 1.24 -25.57 -7.79
N VAL A 137 1.90 -26.72 -7.94
CA VAL A 137 2.36 -27.50 -6.78
C VAL A 137 3.62 -26.88 -6.16
N TYR A 138 4.54 -26.37 -6.98
CA TYR A 138 5.75 -25.72 -6.48
C TYR A 138 5.43 -24.49 -5.63
N LEU A 139 4.46 -23.68 -6.05
CA LEU A 139 4.03 -22.50 -5.27
C LEU A 139 3.44 -22.89 -3.91
N LEU A 140 2.62 -23.94 -3.85
CA LEU A 140 2.09 -24.46 -2.58
C LEU A 140 3.18 -24.97 -1.64
N GLN A 141 4.29 -25.50 -2.20
CA GLN A 141 5.44 -25.98 -1.45
C GLN A 141 6.48 -24.89 -1.12
N GLY A 142 6.21 -23.63 -1.52
CA GLY A 142 7.16 -22.51 -1.32
C GLY A 142 8.40 -22.57 -2.22
N MET A 143 8.40 -23.40 -3.28
CA MET A 143 9.51 -23.55 -4.22
C MET A 143 9.43 -22.50 -5.35
N THR A 144 9.40 -21.23 -4.97
CA THR A 144 9.16 -20.09 -5.89
C THR A 144 10.17 -20.02 -7.04
N GLY A 145 11.46 -20.24 -6.76
CA GLY A 145 12.50 -20.24 -7.80
C GLY A 145 12.31 -21.36 -8.85
N ARG A 146 11.82 -22.55 -8.46
CA ARG A 146 11.49 -23.62 -9.41
C ARG A 146 10.27 -23.27 -10.23
N ALA A 147 9.27 -22.65 -9.60
CA ALA A 147 8.08 -22.19 -10.29
C ALA A 147 8.42 -21.13 -11.34
N ASP A 148 9.23 -20.12 -10.98
CA ASP A 148 9.67 -19.08 -11.93
C ASP A 148 10.45 -19.66 -13.12
N ALA A 149 11.37 -20.59 -12.86
CA ALA A 149 12.16 -21.25 -13.92
C ALA A 149 11.26 -22.06 -14.90
N ASP A 150 10.29 -22.80 -14.36
CA ASP A 150 9.35 -23.55 -15.18
C ASP A 150 8.45 -22.65 -16.02
N LEU A 151 7.95 -21.54 -15.44
CA LEU A 151 7.11 -20.58 -16.16
C LEU A 151 7.90 -19.81 -17.23
N ALA A 152 9.14 -19.45 -16.95
CA ALA A 152 10.02 -18.85 -17.95
C ALA A 152 10.26 -19.80 -19.13
N ALA A 153 10.48 -21.10 -18.86
CA ALA A 153 10.65 -22.11 -19.90
C ALA A 153 9.34 -22.33 -20.70
N ALA A 154 8.19 -22.40 -20.00
CA ALA A 154 6.89 -22.54 -20.64
C ALA A 154 6.56 -21.33 -21.53
N GLY A 155 6.79 -20.12 -21.06
CA GLY A 155 6.56 -18.90 -21.83
C GLY A 155 7.39 -18.86 -23.12
N ARG A 156 8.67 -19.23 -23.07
CA ARG A 156 9.49 -19.36 -24.28
C ARG A 156 8.93 -20.39 -25.27
N LEU A 157 8.59 -21.58 -24.79
CA LEU A 157 8.03 -22.64 -25.63
C LEU A 157 6.69 -22.24 -26.26
N PHE A 158 5.81 -21.56 -25.54
CA PHE A 158 4.55 -21.04 -26.07
C PHE A 158 4.80 -19.97 -27.14
N THR A 159 5.74 -19.05 -26.92
CA THR A 159 6.10 -18.04 -27.92
C THR A 159 6.66 -18.69 -29.20
N GLU A 160 7.58 -19.63 -29.05
CA GLU A 160 8.19 -20.37 -30.19
C GLU A 160 7.19 -21.22 -30.97
N THR A 161 6.08 -21.63 -30.35
CA THR A 161 5.01 -22.44 -31.00
C THR A 161 3.79 -21.61 -31.41
N GLY A 162 3.87 -20.28 -31.34
CA GLY A 162 2.78 -19.37 -31.72
C GLY A 162 1.57 -19.40 -30.80
N GLN A 163 1.73 -19.87 -29.55
CA GLN A 163 0.66 -19.91 -28.55
C GLN A 163 0.68 -18.63 -27.72
N GLU A 164 0.25 -17.52 -28.34
CA GLU A 164 0.43 -16.19 -27.76
C GLU A 164 -0.35 -16.00 -26.44
N LEU A 165 -1.59 -16.45 -26.36
CA LEU A 165 -2.40 -16.35 -25.15
C LEU A 165 -1.78 -17.11 -23.98
N GLU A 166 -1.36 -18.35 -24.21
CA GLU A 166 -0.69 -19.17 -23.19
C GLU A 166 0.67 -18.58 -22.76
N ALA A 167 1.37 -17.89 -23.69
CA ALA A 167 2.61 -17.19 -23.37
C ALA A 167 2.35 -16.00 -22.42
N ILE A 168 1.25 -15.27 -22.62
CA ILE A 168 0.83 -14.17 -21.74
C ILE A 168 0.36 -14.73 -20.38
N ASP A 169 -0.39 -15.85 -20.37
CA ASP A 169 -0.79 -16.53 -19.14
C ASP A 169 0.42 -17.00 -18.33
N ALA A 170 1.44 -17.54 -19.00
CA ALA A 170 2.68 -17.93 -18.34
C ALA A 170 3.40 -16.73 -17.72
N LEU A 171 3.38 -15.55 -18.35
CA LEU A 171 3.93 -14.31 -17.81
C LEU A 171 3.12 -13.83 -16.58
N ALA A 172 1.79 -13.88 -16.62
CA ALA A 172 0.94 -13.54 -15.49
C ALA A 172 1.15 -14.48 -14.29
N ASN A 173 1.25 -15.79 -14.56
CA ASN A 173 1.56 -16.77 -13.53
C ASN A 173 2.98 -16.59 -12.97
N ARG A 174 3.92 -16.12 -13.79
CA ARG A 174 5.26 -15.77 -13.36
C ARG A 174 5.25 -14.58 -12.37
N ALA A 175 4.41 -13.58 -12.64
CA ALA A 175 4.16 -12.51 -11.67
C ALA A 175 3.66 -13.07 -10.32
N HIS A 176 2.79 -14.07 -10.34
CA HIS A 176 2.32 -14.73 -9.12
C HIS A 176 3.45 -15.46 -8.36
N ALA A 177 4.34 -16.15 -9.07
CA ALA A 177 5.49 -16.81 -8.46
C ALA A 177 6.46 -15.83 -7.80
N VAL A 178 6.74 -14.72 -8.48
CA VAL A 178 7.58 -13.63 -7.99
C VAL A 178 6.92 -12.92 -6.79
N PHE A 179 5.61 -12.72 -6.83
CA PHE A 179 4.84 -12.22 -5.69
C PHE A 179 5.00 -13.09 -4.44
N PHE A 180 4.92 -14.41 -4.57
CA PHE A 180 5.13 -15.33 -3.44
C PHE A 180 6.57 -15.35 -2.91
N SER A 181 7.57 -14.98 -3.73
CA SER A 181 8.95 -14.77 -3.25
C SER A 181 9.14 -13.45 -2.50
N GLY A 182 8.15 -12.55 -2.54
CA GLY A 182 8.14 -11.26 -1.85
C GLY A 182 8.59 -10.09 -2.72
N ASP A 183 8.90 -10.30 -3.99
CA ASP A 183 9.28 -9.23 -4.93
C ASP A 183 8.04 -8.67 -5.64
N LEU A 184 7.35 -7.74 -4.95
CA LEU A 184 6.15 -7.10 -5.48
C LEU A 184 6.43 -6.17 -6.67
N PRO A 185 7.52 -5.39 -6.69
CA PRO A 185 7.85 -4.54 -7.83
C PRO A 185 7.96 -5.32 -9.13
N THR A 186 8.73 -6.42 -9.14
CA THR A 186 8.87 -7.28 -10.33
C THR A 186 7.55 -7.95 -10.70
N ALA A 187 6.75 -8.35 -9.72
CA ALA A 187 5.41 -8.90 -9.98
C ALA A 187 4.50 -7.89 -10.69
N LEU A 188 4.49 -6.63 -10.26
CA LEU A 188 3.73 -5.55 -10.92
C LEU A 188 4.23 -5.32 -12.36
N ALA A 189 5.53 -5.31 -12.59
CA ALA A 189 6.10 -5.14 -13.94
C ALA A 189 5.65 -6.26 -14.90
N HIS A 190 5.65 -7.52 -14.44
CA HIS A 190 5.14 -8.63 -15.24
C HIS A 190 3.64 -8.53 -15.53
N LEU A 191 2.85 -8.08 -14.55
CA LEU A 191 1.40 -7.88 -14.71
C LEU A 191 1.07 -6.75 -15.68
N ASP A 192 1.82 -5.66 -15.67
CA ASP A 192 1.65 -4.55 -16.60
C ASP A 192 1.94 -4.99 -18.03
N LEU A 193 3.03 -5.75 -18.22
CA LEU A 193 3.37 -6.30 -19.52
C LEU A 193 2.32 -7.32 -20.01
N ALA A 194 1.82 -8.19 -19.14
CA ALA A 194 0.76 -9.12 -19.47
C ALA A 194 -0.54 -8.40 -19.85
N ALA A 195 -0.96 -7.39 -19.06
CA ALA A 195 -2.15 -6.58 -19.31
C ALA A 195 -2.06 -5.85 -20.65
N SER A 196 -0.92 -5.23 -20.98
CA SER A 196 -0.71 -4.54 -22.24
C SER A 196 -0.84 -5.48 -23.46
N ARG A 197 -0.30 -6.70 -23.35
CA ARG A 197 -0.42 -7.72 -24.41
C ARG A 197 -1.85 -8.22 -24.58
N TYR A 198 -2.58 -8.49 -23.49
CA TYR A 198 -4.01 -8.85 -23.55
C TYR A 198 -4.84 -7.74 -24.18
N GLN A 199 -4.56 -6.46 -23.84
CA GLN A 199 -5.23 -5.31 -24.42
C GLN A 199 -4.98 -5.22 -25.94
N ALA A 200 -3.75 -5.48 -26.40
CA ALA A 200 -3.42 -5.52 -27.85
C ALA A 200 -4.23 -6.58 -28.58
N LEU A 201 -4.46 -7.75 -27.95
CA LEU A 201 -5.28 -8.83 -28.49
C LEU A 201 -6.80 -8.58 -28.34
N ARG A 202 -7.22 -7.53 -27.64
CA ARG A 202 -8.63 -7.22 -27.30
C ARG A 202 -9.33 -8.38 -26.55
N VAL A 203 -8.59 -9.09 -25.69
CA VAL A 203 -9.11 -10.21 -24.89
C VAL A 203 -9.17 -9.77 -23.44
N PRO A 204 -10.28 -10.00 -22.70
CA PRO A 204 -10.35 -9.75 -21.26
C PRO A 204 -9.34 -10.61 -20.50
N ALA A 205 -8.68 -10.01 -19.50
CA ALA A 205 -7.63 -10.64 -18.72
C ALA A 205 -8.00 -10.79 -17.22
N PRO A 206 -9.07 -11.52 -16.87
CA PRO A 206 -9.55 -11.63 -15.50
C PRO A 206 -8.52 -12.19 -14.53
N ASP A 207 -7.68 -13.11 -14.97
CA ASP A 207 -6.63 -13.71 -14.12
C ASP A 207 -5.53 -12.69 -13.77
N VAL A 208 -5.16 -11.82 -14.73
CA VAL A 208 -4.21 -10.73 -14.50
C VAL A 208 -4.75 -9.78 -13.43
N SER A 209 -6.05 -9.39 -13.53
CA SER A 209 -6.67 -8.52 -12.53
C SER A 209 -6.75 -9.17 -11.15
N VAL A 210 -7.06 -10.47 -11.06
CA VAL A 210 -7.07 -11.20 -9.77
C VAL A 210 -5.68 -11.19 -9.12
N ILE A 211 -4.63 -11.49 -9.88
CA ILE A 211 -3.25 -11.48 -9.35
C ILE A 211 -2.83 -10.05 -8.99
N ARG A 212 -3.13 -9.07 -9.83
CA ARG A 212 -2.85 -7.65 -9.57
C ARG A 212 -3.51 -7.18 -8.27
N CYS A 213 -4.78 -7.49 -8.05
CA CYS A 213 -5.46 -7.17 -6.81
C CYS A 213 -4.77 -7.80 -5.59
N ALA A 214 -4.32 -9.07 -5.68
CA ALA A 214 -3.60 -9.72 -4.59
C ALA A 214 -2.27 -9.02 -4.28
N VAL A 215 -1.52 -8.60 -5.31
CA VAL A 215 -0.27 -7.83 -5.16
C VAL A 215 -0.54 -6.47 -4.54
N LEU A 216 -1.54 -5.73 -5.03
CA LEU A 216 -1.92 -4.42 -4.49
C LEU A 216 -2.39 -4.50 -3.03
N LEU A 217 -3.17 -5.53 -2.66
CA LEU A 217 -3.57 -5.76 -1.27
C LEU A 217 -2.36 -6.06 -0.36
N ALA A 218 -1.41 -6.86 -0.85
CA ALA A 218 -0.19 -7.14 -0.10
C ALA A 218 0.68 -5.90 0.08
N ALA A 219 0.66 -5.01 -0.90
CA ALA A 219 1.31 -3.70 -0.83
C ALA A 219 0.57 -2.68 0.06
N GLY A 220 -0.67 -2.98 0.50
CA GLY A 220 -1.51 -2.05 1.27
C GLY A 220 -2.28 -1.03 0.41
N LEU A 221 -2.19 -1.11 -0.91
CA LEU A 221 -2.88 -0.23 -1.87
C LEU A 221 -4.36 -0.67 -2.04
N THR A 222 -5.14 -0.56 -0.96
CA THR A 222 -6.48 -1.14 -0.87
C THR A 222 -7.49 -0.46 -1.81
N ALA A 223 -7.40 0.85 -1.99
CA ALA A 223 -8.26 1.61 -2.89
C ALA A 223 -8.02 1.25 -4.36
N ASP A 224 -6.75 1.12 -4.75
CA ASP A 224 -6.36 0.72 -6.11
C ASP A 224 -6.80 -0.73 -6.39
N ALA A 225 -6.62 -1.63 -5.42
CA ALA A 225 -7.07 -3.01 -5.53
C ALA A 225 -8.59 -3.11 -5.73
N LEU A 226 -9.36 -2.30 -5.02
CA LEU A 226 -10.81 -2.26 -5.17
C LEU A 226 -11.23 -1.70 -6.54
N ALA A 227 -10.59 -0.61 -6.98
CA ALA A 227 -10.85 0.00 -8.29
C ALA A 227 -10.58 -0.98 -9.44
N GLU A 228 -9.44 -1.70 -9.39
CA GLU A 228 -9.05 -2.75 -10.35
C GLU A 228 -10.09 -3.88 -10.36
N ALA A 229 -10.46 -4.41 -9.18
CA ALA A 229 -11.40 -5.50 -9.05
C ALA A 229 -12.79 -5.13 -9.62
N GLU A 230 -13.30 -3.94 -9.28
CA GLU A 230 -14.59 -3.45 -9.76
C GLU A 230 -14.58 -3.17 -11.28
N ALA A 231 -13.46 -2.70 -11.84
CA ALA A 231 -13.30 -2.55 -13.28
C ALA A 231 -13.36 -3.92 -13.98
N ALA A 232 -12.62 -4.92 -13.48
CA ALA A 232 -12.62 -6.26 -14.02
C ALA A 232 -13.99 -6.95 -13.92
N VAL A 233 -14.74 -6.73 -12.83
CA VAL A 233 -16.12 -7.23 -12.71
C VAL A 233 -17.02 -6.62 -13.78
N ARG A 234 -16.97 -5.29 -14.01
CA ARG A 234 -17.76 -4.61 -15.06
C ARG A 234 -17.41 -5.10 -16.46
N ASP A 235 -16.14 -5.35 -16.74
CA ASP A 235 -15.71 -5.87 -18.05
C ASP A 235 -16.21 -7.28 -18.28
N MET A 236 -16.21 -8.13 -17.23
CA MET A 236 -16.76 -9.48 -17.31
C MET A 236 -18.29 -9.53 -17.45
N GLU A 237 -19.02 -8.49 -17.02
CA GLU A 237 -20.46 -8.39 -17.23
C GLU A 237 -20.85 -8.22 -18.71
N ARG A 238 -19.94 -7.67 -19.51
CA ARG A 238 -20.11 -7.51 -20.96
C ARG A 238 -19.83 -8.78 -21.75
N VAL A 239 -19.19 -9.77 -21.11
CA VAL A 239 -18.81 -11.05 -21.76
C VAL A 239 -19.79 -12.13 -21.34
N ARG A 240 -20.47 -12.76 -22.31
CA ARG A 240 -21.33 -13.91 -22.05
C ARG A 240 -20.47 -15.16 -21.78
N GLY A 241 -20.90 -15.98 -20.85
CA GLY A 241 -20.16 -17.18 -20.42
C GLY A 241 -19.17 -16.88 -19.28
N ARG A 242 -18.24 -17.80 -19.03
CA ARG A 242 -17.18 -17.68 -18.00
C ARG A 242 -17.69 -17.41 -16.57
N ALA A 243 -18.80 -18.03 -16.18
CA ALA A 243 -19.42 -17.84 -14.86
C ALA A 243 -18.45 -18.12 -13.68
N THR A 244 -17.50 -19.02 -13.84
CA THR A 244 -16.47 -19.33 -12.83
C THR A 244 -15.53 -18.15 -12.65
N LYS A 245 -15.03 -17.56 -13.73
CA LYS A 245 -14.13 -16.39 -13.66
C LYS A 245 -14.83 -15.15 -13.08
N LYS A 246 -16.11 -14.96 -13.42
CA LYS A 246 -16.92 -13.92 -12.79
C LYS A 246 -17.04 -14.12 -11.27
N ALA A 247 -17.22 -15.38 -10.82
CA ALA A 247 -17.30 -15.69 -9.39
C ALA A 247 -15.95 -15.43 -8.65
N GLU A 248 -14.82 -15.75 -9.27
CA GLU A 248 -13.48 -15.47 -8.75
C GLU A 248 -13.23 -13.95 -8.62
N LEU A 249 -13.59 -13.17 -9.64
CA LEU A 249 -13.47 -11.70 -9.60
C LEU A 249 -14.37 -11.08 -8.53
N LEU A 250 -15.61 -11.55 -8.39
CA LEU A 250 -16.52 -11.09 -7.33
C LEU A 250 -15.96 -11.40 -5.94
N LEU A 251 -15.34 -12.56 -5.76
CA LEU A 251 -14.69 -12.92 -4.51
C LEU A 251 -13.48 -12.02 -4.23
N MET A 252 -12.68 -11.72 -5.26
CA MET A 252 -11.56 -10.78 -5.13
C MET A 252 -12.04 -9.38 -4.81
N ALA A 253 -13.08 -8.89 -5.49
CA ALA A 253 -13.69 -7.59 -5.20
C ALA A 253 -14.21 -7.50 -3.75
N ALA A 254 -14.77 -8.60 -3.23
CA ALA A 254 -15.19 -8.66 -1.82
C ALA A 254 -13.99 -8.53 -0.85
N ASN A 255 -12.87 -9.20 -1.13
CA ASN A 255 -11.65 -9.07 -0.33
C ASN A 255 -11.08 -7.64 -0.40
N CYS A 256 -11.06 -7.03 -1.60
CA CYS A 256 -10.61 -5.65 -1.78
C CYS A 256 -11.50 -4.66 -1.02
N ALA A 257 -12.83 -4.84 -1.08
CA ALA A 257 -13.79 -4.00 -0.37
C ALA A 257 -13.63 -4.12 1.17
N LEU A 258 -13.37 -5.33 1.70
CA LEU A 258 -13.04 -5.51 3.12
C LEU A 258 -11.78 -4.75 3.52
N ALA A 259 -10.72 -4.85 2.72
CA ALA A 259 -9.48 -4.15 2.98
C ALA A 259 -9.63 -2.62 2.87
N ALA A 260 -10.49 -2.15 1.98
CA ALA A 260 -10.85 -0.74 1.82
C ALA A 260 -11.92 -0.25 2.83
N THR A 261 -12.23 -1.04 3.87
CA THR A 261 -13.22 -0.70 4.91
C THR A 261 -14.63 -0.40 4.37
N GLN A 262 -15.04 -1.10 3.31
CA GLN A 262 -16.37 -1.01 2.69
C GLN A 262 -17.20 -2.29 2.95
N PRO A 263 -17.69 -2.54 4.17
CA PRO A 263 -18.27 -3.82 4.56
C PRO A 263 -19.55 -4.17 3.77
N GLN A 264 -20.36 -3.18 3.38
CA GLN A 264 -21.58 -3.45 2.61
C GLN A 264 -21.24 -3.91 1.19
N THR A 265 -20.33 -3.24 0.49
CA THR A 265 -19.86 -3.67 -0.84
C THR A 265 -19.26 -5.08 -0.76
N ALA A 266 -18.47 -5.36 0.29
CA ALA A 266 -17.88 -6.68 0.51
C ALA A 266 -18.96 -7.75 0.70
N LEU A 267 -20.00 -7.47 1.47
CA LEU A 267 -21.12 -8.37 1.71
C LEU A 267 -21.84 -8.74 0.41
N ASP A 268 -22.17 -7.74 -0.40
CA ASP A 268 -22.88 -7.93 -1.67
C ASP A 268 -22.05 -8.78 -2.66
N ARG A 269 -20.77 -8.46 -2.81
CA ARG A 269 -19.85 -9.19 -3.69
C ARG A 269 -19.58 -10.61 -3.20
N ALA A 270 -19.33 -10.81 -1.90
CA ALA A 270 -19.12 -12.14 -1.32
C ALA A 270 -20.36 -13.03 -1.45
N GLN A 271 -21.57 -12.48 -1.26
CA GLN A 271 -22.82 -13.22 -1.40
C GLN A 271 -23.06 -13.64 -2.85
N ALA A 272 -22.78 -12.75 -3.81
CA ALA A 272 -22.88 -13.06 -5.24
C ALA A 272 -21.89 -14.16 -5.65
N ALA A 273 -20.64 -14.07 -5.21
CA ALA A 273 -19.61 -15.10 -5.44
C ALA A 273 -20.03 -16.46 -4.84
N TYR A 274 -20.48 -16.47 -3.59
CA TYR A 274 -20.91 -17.67 -2.90
C TYR A 274 -22.06 -18.38 -3.63
N ARG A 275 -23.08 -17.62 -4.10
CA ARG A 275 -24.21 -18.18 -4.88
C ARG A 275 -23.73 -18.83 -6.18
N LEU A 276 -22.84 -18.17 -6.92
CA LEU A 276 -22.29 -18.70 -8.18
C LEU A 276 -21.48 -19.96 -7.95
N PHE A 277 -20.56 -19.99 -6.96
CA PHE A 277 -19.79 -21.19 -6.66
C PHE A 277 -20.66 -22.34 -6.16
N ARG A 278 -21.74 -22.05 -5.42
CA ARG A 278 -22.71 -23.04 -4.99
C ARG A 278 -23.47 -23.64 -6.19
N SER A 279 -23.94 -22.83 -7.13
CA SER A 279 -24.64 -23.30 -8.34
C SER A 279 -23.72 -24.14 -9.23
N GLN A 280 -22.42 -23.90 -9.21
CA GLN A 280 -21.40 -24.65 -9.93
C GLN A 280 -20.92 -25.90 -9.18
N GLN A 281 -21.45 -26.18 -7.99
CA GLN A 281 -21.00 -27.27 -7.09
C GLN A 281 -19.48 -27.26 -6.82
N ASN A 282 -18.85 -26.08 -6.88
CA ASN A 282 -17.43 -25.90 -6.65
C ASN A 282 -17.13 -25.75 -5.15
N ALA A 283 -16.95 -26.88 -4.47
CA ALA A 283 -16.78 -26.94 -3.01
C ALA A 283 -15.56 -26.19 -2.49
N TRP A 284 -14.47 -26.14 -3.29
CA TRP A 284 -13.25 -25.43 -2.95
C TRP A 284 -13.51 -23.92 -2.87
N TRP A 285 -13.93 -23.31 -3.97
CA TRP A 285 -14.20 -21.88 -4.03
C TRP A 285 -15.38 -21.44 -3.17
N GLN A 286 -16.36 -22.32 -2.97
CA GLN A 286 -17.47 -22.07 -2.05
C GLN A 286 -16.98 -21.91 -0.59
N ALA A 287 -15.98 -22.70 -0.17
CA ALA A 287 -15.39 -22.55 1.16
C ALA A 287 -14.66 -21.20 1.34
N HIS A 288 -13.90 -20.77 0.33
CA HIS A 288 -13.27 -19.45 0.33
C HIS A 288 -14.30 -18.32 0.39
N ALA A 289 -15.33 -18.39 -0.44
CA ALA A 289 -16.41 -17.39 -0.44
C ALA A 289 -17.18 -17.35 0.89
N ALA A 290 -17.38 -18.51 1.54
CA ALA A 290 -18.02 -18.59 2.86
C ALA A 290 -17.20 -17.84 3.93
N ARG A 291 -15.86 -17.98 3.93
CA ARG A 291 -14.99 -17.23 4.84
C ARG A 291 -15.12 -15.72 4.65
N VAL A 292 -15.05 -15.26 3.38
CA VAL A 292 -15.14 -13.83 3.07
C VAL A 292 -16.51 -13.28 3.45
N LEU A 293 -17.58 -14.04 3.21
CA LEU A 293 -18.95 -13.67 3.60
C LEU A 293 -19.09 -13.51 5.13
N VAL A 294 -18.52 -14.45 5.90
CA VAL A 294 -18.49 -14.36 7.37
C VAL A 294 -17.71 -13.14 7.83
N GLN A 295 -16.56 -12.86 7.21
CA GLN A 295 -15.74 -11.70 7.53
C GLN A 295 -16.47 -10.38 7.22
N ALA A 296 -17.18 -10.30 6.09
CA ALA A 296 -17.97 -9.12 5.72
C ALA A 296 -19.13 -8.87 6.70
N ARG A 297 -19.82 -9.93 7.15
CA ARG A 297 -20.86 -9.82 8.19
C ARG A 297 -20.28 -9.37 9.53
N TYR A 298 -19.13 -9.88 9.92
CA TYR A 298 -18.45 -9.47 11.15
C TYR A 298 -18.00 -8.00 11.11
N ALA A 299 -17.59 -7.51 9.94
CA ALA A 299 -17.25 -6.11 9.76
C ALA A 299 -18.48 -5.17 9.74
N ALA A 300 -19.66 -5.69 9.36
CA ALA A 300 -20.89 -4.92 9.22
C ALA A 300 -21.77 -4.90 10.49
N ALA A 301 -21.63 -5.86 11.39
CA ALA A 301 -22.50 -6.01 12.55
C ALA A 301 -21.78 -6.67 13.76
N PRO A 302 -22.28 -6.45 14.98
CA PRO A 302 -21.76 -7.10 16.17
C PRO A 302 -21.75 -8.62 16.06
N VAL A 303 -20.77 -9.27 16.70
CA VAL A 303 -20.65 -10.72 16.69
C VAL A 303 -21.83 -11.39 17.40
N SER A 304 -22.32 -12.50 16.79
CA SER A 304 -23.37 -13.32 17.37
C SER A 304 -22.91 -14.79 17.49
N PRO A 305 -23.51 -15.57 18.40
CA PRO A 305 -23.19 -17.00 18.49
C PRO A 305 -23.47 -17.80 17.21
N SER A 306 -24.43 -17.35 16.37
CA SER A 306 -24.69 -17.95 15.06
C SER A 306 -23.59 -17.64 14.07
N LEU A 307 -23.09 -16.41 14.03
CA LEU A 307 -22.00 -16.00 13.16
C LEU A 307 -20.68 -16.71 13.54
N LEU A 308 -20.42 -16.90 14.84
CA LEU A 308 -19.29 -17.70 15.30
C LEU A 308 -19.38 -19.14 14.78
N ARG A 309 -20.54 -19.81 14.87
CA ARG A 309 -20.71 -21.16 14.31
C ARG A 309 -20.49 -21.22 12.78
N GLU A 310 -20.81 -20.17 12.07
CA GLU A 310 -20.51 -20.06 10.63
C GLU A 310 -18.99 -19.92 10.40
N ALA A 311 -18.30 -19.13 11.21
CA ALA A 311 -16.85 -18.97 11.18
C ALA A 311 -16.13 -20.29 11.47
N ASP A 312 -16.57 -21.04 12.51
CA ASP A 312 -16.04 -22.36 12.86
C ASP A 312 -16.14 -23.33 11.68
N ARG A 313 -17.34 -23.41 11.07
CA ARG A 313 -17.56 -24.28 9.90
C ARG A 313 -16.67 -23.90 8.72
N ALA A 314 -16.51 -22.61 8.47
CA ALA A 314 -15.63 -22.13 7.39
C ALA A 314 -14.17 -22.49 7.67
N ALA A 315 -13.69 -22.29 8.90
CA ALA A 315 -12.33 -22.59 9.30
C ALA A 315 -12.01 -24.10 9.20
N VAL A 316 -12.86 -24.94 9.77
CA VAL A 316 -12.70 -26.42 9.71
C VAL A 316 -12.73 -26.92 8.26
N ARG A 317 -13.61 -26.37 7.41
CA ARG A 317 -13.72 -26.79 6.02
C ARG A 317 -12.49 -26.39 5.21
N LEU A 318 -11.97 -25.17 5.39
CA LEU A 318 -10.75 -24.71 4.71
C LEU A 318 -9.52 -25.49 5.19
N ASP A 319 -9.43 -25.81 6.47
CA ASP A 319 -8.35 -26.63 7.04
C ASP A 319 -8.36 -28.06 6.44
N ALA A 320 -9.54 -28.68 6.35
CA ALA A 320 -9.72 -30.01 5.73
C ALA A 320 -9.36 -30.01 4.23
N LEU A 321 -9.50 -28.87 3.55
CA LEU A 321 -9.10 -28.69 2.15
C LEU A 321 -7.60 -28.35 1.98
N GLY A 322 -6.88 -28.11 3.08
CA GLY A 322 -5.49 -27.66 3.05
C GLY A 322 -5.33 -26.27 2.42
N ALA A 323 -6.36 -25.41 2.52
CA ALA A 323 -6.37 -24.10 1.93
C ALA A 323 -5.50 -23.10 2.70
N SER A 324 -4.77 -22.24 2.00
CA SER A 324 -3.93 -21.18 2.62
C SER A 324 -4.74 -20.22 3.49
N ASP A 325 -6.01 -19.98 3.13
CA ASP A 325 -6.95 -19.12 3.85
C ASP A 325 -7.42 -19.69 5.19
N ALA A 326 -7.13 -20.96 5.51
CA ALA A 326 -7.48 -21.56 6.78
C ALA A 326 -6.93 -20.76 7.97
N THR A 327 -5.71 -20.22 7.85
CA THR A 327 -5.10 -19.34 8.87
C THR A 327 -5.98 -18.15 9.18
N GLN A 328 -6.46 -17.45 8.16
CA GLN A 328 -7.31 -16.27 8.35
C GLN A 328 -8.70 -16.63 8.88
N ALA A 329 -9.25 -17.76 8.45
CA ALA A 329 -10.53 -18.26 8.95
C ALA A 329 -10.43 -18.60 10.45
N HIS A 330 -9.37 -19.28 10.88
CA HIS A 330 -9.11 -19.57 12.28
C HIS A 330 -8.85 -18.31 13.11
N LEU A 331 -8.09 -17.33 12.60
CA LEU A 331 -7.88 -16.05 13.28
C LEU A 331 -9.21 -15.32 13.48
N LEU A 332 -10.08 -15.30 12.45
CA LEU A 332 -11.39 -14.68 12.52
C LEU A 332 -12.29 -15.35 13.56
N ALA A 333 -12.41 -16.68 13.54
CA ALA A 333 -13.18 -17.45 14.53
C ALA A 333 -12.64 -17.23 15.95
N GLY A 334 -11.32 -17.22 16.11
CA GLY A 334 -10.68 -16.95 17.40
C GLY A 334 -10.99 -15.57 17.95
N ARG A 335 -11.00 -14.52 17.12
CA ARG A 335 -11.42 -13.15 17.52
C ARG A 335 -12.88 -13.11 17.96
N MET A 336 -13.77 -13.65 17.16
CA MET A 336 -15.21 -13.71 17.49
C MET A 336 -15.43 -14.46 18.82
N ALA A 337 -14.71 -15.56 19.05
CA ALA A 337 -14.79 -16.31 20.28
C ALA A 337 -14.28 -15.50 21.49
N LEU A 338 -13.21 -14.70 21.34
CA LEU A 338 -12.73 -13.78 22.39
C LEU A 338 -13.77 -12.72 22.73
N GLU A 339 -14.41 -12.10 21.75
CA GLU A 339 -15.45 -11.09 21.95
C GLU A 339 -16.67 -11.65 22.68
N LEU A 340 -17.03 -12.92 22.41
CA LEU A 340 -18.10 -13.64 23.11
C LEU A 340 -17.65 -14.23 24.47
N GLY A 341 -16.43 -13.98 24.93
CA GLY A 341 -15.88 -14.47 26.18
C GLY A 341 -15.55 -15.97 26.20
N ARG A 342 -15.56 -16.66 25.05
CA ARG A 342 -15.35 -18.11 24.91
C ARG A 342 -13.86 -18.43 24.79
N ARG A 343 -13.11 -18.32 25.89
CA ARG A 343 -11.63 -18.36 25.91
C ARG A 343 -11.05 -19.69 25.39
N ASP A 344 -11.57 -20.85 25.80
CA ASP A 344 -11.04 -22.15 25.38
C ASP A 344 -11.27 -22.38 23.87
N HIS A 345 -12.45 -21.99 23.39
CA HIS A 345 -12.78 -22.04 21.97
C HIS A 345 -11.87 -21.11 21.15
N ALA A 346 -11.62 -19.92 21.64
CA ALA A 346 -10.68 -18.98 21.03
C ALA A 346 -9.26 -19.54 20.98
N ASP A 347 -8.78 -20.16 22.08
CA ASP A 347 -7.41 -20.72 22.14
C ASP A 347 -7.21 -21.82 21.08
N GLN A 348 -8.21 -22.69 20.86
CA GLN A 348 -8.14 -23.73 19.83
C GLN A 348 -7.94 -23.13 18.43
N HIS A 349 -8.77 -22.15 18.04
CA HIS A 349 -8.68 -21.51 16.75
C HIS A 349 -7.39 -20.69 16.57
N LEU A 350 -7.04 -19.88 17.56
CA LEU A 350 -5.83 -19.07 17.52
C LEU A 350 -4.55 -19.94 17.52
N LEU A 351 -4.57 -21.11 18.17
CA LEU A 351 -3.48 -22.08 18.09
C LEU A 351 -3.31 -22.63 16.66
N ALA A 352 -4.42 -22.97 16.01
CA ALA A 352 -4.40 -23.44 14.62
C ALA A 352 -3.82 -22.35 13.69
N ALA A 353 -4.32 -21.10 13.80
CA ALA A 353 -3.82 -19.98 13.01
C ALA A 353 -2.32 -19.70 13.28
N ALA A 354 -1.86 -19.83 14.53
CA ALA A 354 -0.47 -19.58 14.91
C ALA A 354 0.54 -20.53 14.25
N ARG A 355 0.11 -21.64 13.64
CA ARG A 355 1.01 -22.57 12.92
C ARG A 355 1.69 -21.90 11.73
N SER A 356 1.01 -20.97 11.05
CA SER A 356 1.52 -20.26 9.87
C SER A 356 2.73 -19.34 10.17
N ARG A 357 3.03 -19.00 11.42
CA ARG A 357 4.16 -18.12 11.78
C ARG A 357 5.53 -18.62 11.34
N ARG A 358 5.65 -19.90 11.00
CA ARG A 358 6.94 -20.56 10.68
C ARG A 358 7.25 -20.63 9.19
N ALA A 359 6.23 -20.59 8.33
CA ALA A 359 6.38 -20.76 6.89
C ALA A 359 5.29 -20.00 6.12
N GLY A 360 5.54 -19.70 4.86
CA GLY A 360 4.62 -19.01 3.96
C GLY A 360 4.95 -17.53 3.76
N PRO A 361 4.12 -16.80 3.02
CA PRO A 361 4.27 -15.38 2.75
C PRO A 361 4.33 -14.53 4.04
N ALA A 362 5.01 -13.40 4.00
CA ALA A 362 5.23 -12.53 5.17
C ALA A 362 3.93 -12.16 5.89
N ILE A 363 2.89 -11.80 5.13
CA ILE A 363 1.58 -11.43 5.69
C ILE A 363 0.93 -12.61 6.44
N SER A 364 1.02 -13.82 5.91
CA SER A 364 0.50 -15.03 6.59
C SER A 364 1.31 -15.35 7.86
N ARG A 365 2.63 -15.19 7.80
CA ARG A 365 3.50 -15.35 8.98
C ARG A 365 3.18 -14.31 10.06
N ALA A 366 2.95 -13.06 9.67
CA ALA A 366 2.54 -11.99 10.58
C ALA A 366 1.18 -12.28 11.23
N ALA A 367 0.20 -12.78 10.46
CA ALA A 367 -1.11 -13.22 10.98
C ALA A 367 -0.96 -14.36 12.01
N GLY A 368 -0.04 -15.30 11.79
CA GLY A 368 0.29 -16.34 12.75
C GLY A 368 0.90 -15.79 14.06
N TRP A 369 1.76 -14.78 13.99
CA TRP A 369 2.29 -14.08 15.16
C TRP A 369 1.21 -13.26 15.88
N LEU A 370 0.29 -12.62 15.14
CA LEU A 370 -0.86 -11.94 15.73
C LEU A 370 -1.75 -12.90 16.51
N SER A 371 -2.01 -14.09 15.95
CA SER A 371 -2.77 -15.14 16.64
C SER A 371 -2.09 -15.56 17.94
N GLU A 372 -0.77 -15.71 17.95
CA GLU A 372 0.01 -16.00 19.14
C GLU A 372 -0.02 -14.84 20.17
N ALA A 373 -0.02 -13.57 19.68
CA ALA A 373 -0.15 -12.40 20.55
C ALA A 373 -1.52 -12.36 21.24
N LEU A 374 -2.60 -12.59 20.50
CA LEU A 374 -3.97 -12.64 21.03
C LEU A 374 -4.15 -13.77 22.06
N ARG A 375 -3.57 -14.95 21.79
CA ARG A 375 -3.54 -16.07 22.76
C ARG A 375 -2.82 -15.67 24.05
N ALA A 376 -1.64 -15.06 23.91
CA ALA A 376 -0.86 -14.63 25.05
C ALA A 376 -1.57 -13.54 25.88
N GLN A 377 -2.30 -12.64 25.21
CA GLN A 377 -3.14 -11.62 25.85
C GLN A 377 -4.27 -12.27 26.65
N ALA A 378 -5.03 -13.19 26.03
CA ALA A 378 -6.15 -13.88 26.67
C ALA A 378 -5.70 -14.72 27.89
N ALA A 379 -4.49 -15.29 27.82
CA ALA A 379 -3.88 -16.08 28.90
C ALA A 379 -3.16 -15.23 29.97
N GLY A 380 -3.15 -13.90 29.87
CA GLY A 380 -2.45 -13.01 30.80
C GLY A 380 -0.93 -13.18 30.82
N LYS A 381 -0.30 -13.53 29.68
CA LYS A 381 1.16 -13.80 29.55
C LYS A 381 1.88 -12.66 28.83
N PRO A 382 2.21 -11.53 29.51
CA PRO A 382 2.71 -10.32 28.86
C PRO A 382 4.05 -10.50 28.16
N ARG A 383 4.99 -11.28 28.70
CA ARG A 383 6.28 -11.53 28.05
C ARG A 383 6.10 -12.21 26.69
N ARG A 384 5.16 -13.18 26.64
CA ARG A 384 4.83 -13.91 25.40
C ARG A 384 4.11 -13.01 24.39
N LEU A 385 3.18 -12.18 24.87
CA LEU A 385 2.50 -11.15 24.05
C LEU A 385 3.53 -10.24 23.35
N LEU A 386 4.39 -9.57 24.12
CA LEU A 386 5.38 -8.64 23.58
C LEU A 386 6.39 -9.32 22.65
N SER A 387 6.79 -10.58 22.95
CA SER A 387 7.66 -11.37 22.08
C SER A 387 6.98 -11.69 20.74
N ALA A 388 5.70 -12.07 20.76
CA ALA A 388 4.93 -12.35 19.56
C ALA A 388 4.76 -11.08 18.69
N CYS A 389 4.40 -9.95 19.30
CA CYS A 389 4.30 -8.66 18.59
C CYS A 389 5.65 -8.28 17.94
N ARG A 390 6.77 -8.39 18.67
CA ARG A 390 8.09 -8.07 18.12
C ARG A 390 8.45 -8.93 16.92
N ARG A 391 8.21 -10.24 16.99
CA ARG A 391 8.50 -11.16 15.89
C ARG A 391 7.59 -10.95 14.68
N GLY A 392 6.30 -10.66 14.92
CA GLY A 392 5.37 -10.36 13.86
C GLY A 392 5.74 -9.08 13.10
N LEU A 393 6.10 -8.02 13.83
CA LEU A 393 6.57 -6.77 13.21
C LEU A 393 7.90 -6.95 12.48
N ALA A 394 8.84 -7.76 13.00
CA ALA A 394 10.10 -8.03 12.31
C ALA A 394 9.90 -8.71 10.94
N VAL A 395 8.92 -9.62 10.84
CA VAL A 395 8.55 -10.23 9.55
C VAL A 395 8.01 -9.20 8.56
N LEU A 396 7.24 -8.22 9.05
CA LEU A 396 6.71 -7.14 8.21
C LEU A 396 7.77 -6.11 7.85
N ASP A 397 8.77 -5.87 8.72
CA ASP A 397 9.93 -5.03 8.41
C ASP A 397 10.73 -5.60 7.23
N GLU A 398 11.02 -6.93 7.26
CA GLU A 398 11.67 -7.62 6.13
C GLU A 398 10.86 -7.47 4.83
N HIS A 399 9.55 -7.65 4.90
CA HIS A 399 8.66 -7.49 3.75
C HIS A 399 8.69 -6.06 3.20
N ARG A 400 8.62 -5.05 4.07
CA ARG A 400 8.64 -3.64 3.68
C ARG A 400 9.96 -3.22 3.03
N LEU A 401 11.10 -3.75 3.50
CA LEU A 401 12.41 -3.46 2.91
C LEU A 401 12.57 -4.00 1.48
N SER A 402 11.71 -4.93 1.04
CA SER A 402 11.68 -5.38 -0.35
C SER A 402 11.12 -4.31 -1.32
N PHE A 403 10.52 -3.21 -0.81
CA PHE A 403 9.94 -2.14 -1.62
C PHE A 403 10.91 -0.95 -1.74
N GLY A 404 11.19 -0.53 -2.97
CA GLY A 404 11.96 0.68 -3.25
C GLY A 404 11.13 1.96 -3.09
N ALA A 405 9.86 1.91 -3.50
CA ALA A 405 8.94 3.04 -3.44
C ALA A 405 8.53 3.39 -1.99
N SER A 406 8.61 4.68 -1.64
CA SER A 406 8.16 5.20 -0.34
C SER A 406 6.66 4.94 -0.09
N GLU A 407 5.84 5.05 -1.13
CA GLU A 407 4.40 4.77 -1.08
C GLU A 407 4.12 3.33 -0.65
N LEU A 408 4.76 2.34 -1.28
CA LEU A 408 4.58 0.93 -0.91
C LEU A 408 5.03 0.65 0.51
N ARG A 409 6.15 1.23 0.94
CA ARG A 409 6.65 1.07 2.30
C ARG A 409 5.69 1.63 3.34
N ALA A 410 5.13 2.82 3.08
CA ALA A 410 4.17 3.46 3.98
C ALA A 410 2.88 2.66 4.07
N GLN A 411 2.29 2.27 2.95
CA GLN A 411 1.04 1.52 2.93
C GLN A 411 1.17 0.12 3.55
N ALA A 412 2.29 -0.57 3.35
CA ALA A 412 2.53 -1.90 3.91
C ALA A 412 2.53 -1.93 5.46
N THR A 413 2.73 -0.78 6.12
CA THR A 413 2.68 -0.70 7.59
C THR A 413 1.30 -1.03 8.16
N ALA A 414 0.22 -0.86 7.39
CA ALA A 414 -1.14 -1.19 7.81
C ALA A 414 -1.29 -2.65 8.30
N HIS A 415 -0.52 -3.58 7.72
CA HIS A 415 -0.55 -4.99 8.11
C HIS A 415 -0.06 -5.28 9.53
N GLY A 416 0.69 -4.36 10.14
CA GLY A 416 1.24 -4.50 11.49
C GLY A 416 0.53 -3.67 12.56
N ALA A 417 -0.44 -2.85 12.19
CA ALA A 417 -1.11 -1.91 13.08
C ALA A 417 -1.66 -2.57 14.36
N GLU A 418 -2.31 -3.73 14.22
CA GLU A 418 -2.89 -4.44 15.36
C GLU A 418 -1.83 -5.02 16.30
N LEU A 419 -0.72 -5.55 15.77
CA LEU A 419 0.40 -6.02 16.59
C LEU A 419 1.02 -4.88 17.42
N ALA A 420 1.19 -3.71 16.81
CA ALA A 420 1.69 -2.51 17.49
C ALA A 420 0.71 -2.04 18.57
N SER A 421 -0.58 -1.93 18.23
CA SER A 421 -1.65 -1.52 19.14
C SER A 421 -1.80 -2.45 20.35
N LEU A 422 -1.67 -3.76 20.17
CA LEU A 422 -1.67 -4.72 21.29
C LEU A 422 -0.54 -4.45 22.29
N ALA A 423 0.66 -4.17 21.79
CA ALA A 423 1.82 -3.90 22.62
C ALA A 423 1.71 -2.52 23.30
N GLN A 424 1.23 -1.51 22.61
CA GLN A 424 0.98 -0.15 23.16
C GLN A 424 -0.09 -0.19 24.26
N ARG A 425 -1.23 -0.88 24.02
CA ARG A 425 -2.27 -1.08 25.05
C ARG A 425 -1.72 -1.73 26.32
N TYR A 426 -0.87 -2.73 26.16
CA TYR A 426 -0.22 -3.36 27.31
C TYR A 426 0.70 -2.37 28.03
N ALA A 427 1.53 -1.60 27.29
CA ALA A 427 2.48 -0.65 27.89
C ALA A 427 1.75 0.44 28.69
N VAL A 428 0.63 0.97 28.16
CA VAL A 428 -0.24 1.95 28.83
C VAL A 428 -0.82 1.37 30.13
N ARG A 429 -1.46 0.19 30.05
CA ARG A 429 -2.09 -0.47 31.24
C ARG A 429 -1.07 -0.84 32.31
N ALA A 430 0.13 -1.18 31.95
CA ALA A 430 1.22 -1.53 32.84
C ALA A 430 1.95 -0.31 33.44
N GLY A 431 1.60 0.92 33.03
CA GLY A 431 2.26 2.14 33.47
C GLY A 431 3.75 2.18 33.17
N ARG A 432 4.16 1.71 31.96
CA ARG A 432 5.57 1.63 31.56
C ARG A 432 5.90 2.61 30.44
N PRO A 433 6.23 3.89 30.77
CA PRO A 433 6.42 4.95 29.75
C PRO A 433 7.51 4.65 28.72
N ARG A 434 8.67 4.15 29.17
CA ARG A 434 9.76 3.76 28.26
C ARG A 434 9.37 2.64 27.30
N LEU A 435 8.54 1.71 27.77
CA LEU A 435 8.04 0.63 26.92
C LEU A 435 7.04 1.16 25.88
N LEU A 436 6.17 2.09 26.27
CA LEU A 436 5.25 2.76 25.35
C LEU A 436 6.01 3.53 24.27
N LEU A 437 7.02 4.30 24.65
CA LEU A 437 7.92 5.01 23.73
C LEU A 437 8.58 4.04 22.73
N CYS A 438 9.14 2.91 23.17
CA CYS A 438 9.73 1.91 22.29
C CYS A 438 8.74 1.35 21.26
N TRP A 439 7.50 1.10 21.67
CA TRP A 439 6.50 0.53 20.78
C TRP A 439 5.88 1.56 19.83
N SER A 440 5.78 2.79 20.27
CA SER A 440 5.37 3.91 19.40
C SER A 440 6.41 4.14 18.31
N GLU A 441 7.68 4.33 18.69
CA GLU A 441 8.77 4.58 17.74
C GLU A 441 9.05 3.39 16.82
N ARG A 442 8.84 2.16 17.30
CA ARG A 442 9.01 0.99 16.43
C ARG A 442 8.02 0.96 15.27
N TRP A 443 6.90 1.63 15.39
CA TRP A 443 5.84 1.59 14.39
C TRP A 443 5.64 2.91 13.66
N ARG A 444 6.07 4.02 14.23
CA ARG A 444 5.87 5.37 13.71
C ARG A 444 6.95 5.76 12.70
N ALA A 445 6.52 6.35 11.58
CA ALA A 445 7.40 6.91 10.55
C ALA A 445 8.54 5.95 10.11
N THR A 446 8.28 4.66 10.14
CA THR A 446 9.28 3.64 9.82
C THR A 446 9.58 3.59 8.32
N ALA A 447 8.62 3.99 7.47
CA ALA A 447 8.84 4.14 6.03
C ALA A 447 9.83 5.27 5.71
N LEU A 448 9.92 6.27 6.60
CA LEU A 448 10.86 7.40 6.50
C LEU A 448 12.26 7.09 7.07
N ALA A 449 12.51 5.87 7.54
CA ALA A 449 13.82 5.48 8.05
C ALA A 449 14.86 5.31 6.95
N VAL A 450 14.43 5.02 5.73
CA VAL A 450 15.28 4.76 4.56
C VAL A 450 14.78 5.60 3.39
N PRO A 451 15.65 6.29 2.63
CA PRO A 451 15.27 7.01 1.42
C PRO A 451 14.59 6.09 0.40
N ALA A 452 13.77 6.64 -0.48
CA ALA A 452 13.28 5.93 -1.67
C ALA A 452 14.48 5.45 -2.50
N VAL A 453 14.36 4.23 -3.06
CA VAL A 453 15.39 3.74 -3.98
C VAL A 453 15.22 4.45 -5.31
N ARG A 454 16.28 5.11 -5.77
CA ARG A 454 16.27 5.79 -7.07
C ARG A 454 16.32 4.74 -8.17
N PRO A 455 15.41 4.78 -9.15
CA PRO A 455 15.60 4.03 -10.38
C PRO A 455 16.90 4.50 -11.05
N VAL A 456 17.81 3.58 -11.37
CA VAL A 456 19.04 3.91 -12.06
C VAL A 456 18.70 4.48 -13.44
N ALA A 457 18.92 5.79 -13.63
CA ALA A 457 18.75 6.52 -14.90
C ALA A 457 17.50 6.09 -15.71
N ASP A 458 16.32 6.13 -15.07
CA ASP A 458 15.06 5.78 -15.74
C ASP A 458 14.63 6.93 -16.66
N THR A 459 15.04 6.83 -17.93
CA THR A 459 14.66 7.79 -18.98
C THR A 459 13.15 7.82 -19.20
N GLU A 460 12.44 6.74 -18.95
CA GLU A 460 10.99 6.66 -19.06
C GLU A 460 10.32 7.52 -17.97
N LEU A 461 10.76 7.40 -16.71
CA LEU A 461 10.28 8.21 -15.60
C LEU A 461 10.54 9.70 -15.81
N SER A 462 11.77 10.07 -16.20
CA SER A 462 12.15 11.47 -16.45
C SER A 462 11.32 12.07 -17.59
N THR A 463 11.11 11.31 -18.68
CA THR A 463 10.29 11.74 -19.82
C THR A 463 8.82 11.89 -19.41
N ALA A 464 8.28 10.95 -18.61
CA ALA A 464 6.90 11.01 -18.14
C ALA A 464 6.67 12.22 -17.20
N LEU A 465 7.62 12.52 -16.30
CA LEU A 465 7.55 13.71 -15.44
C LEU A 465 7.61 15.01 -16.24
N ALA A 466 8.48 15.10 -17.24
CA ALA A 466 8.55 16.27 -18.15
C ALA A 466 7.25 16.46 -18.96
N ALA A 467 6.69 15.37 -19.49
CA ALA A 467 5.40 15.39 -20.17
C ALA A 467 4.26 15.78 -19.22
N LEU A 468 4.25 15.28 -17.99
CA LEU A 468 3.27 15.63 -16.96
C LEU A 468 3.30 17.13 -16.64
N ARG A 469 4.50 17.72 -16.47
CA ARG A 469 4.67 19.17 -16.28
C ARG A 469 4.06 19.96 -17.42
N SER A 470 4.41 19.60 -18.66
CA SER A 470 3.90 20.27 -19.85
C SER A 470 2.37 20.21 -19.98
N VAL A 471 1.79 19.01 -19.77
CA VAL A 471 0.33 18.81 -19.88
C VAL A 471 -0.41 19.54 -18.76
N THR A 472 0.10 19.51 -17.53
CA THR A 472 -0.51 20.22 -16.40
C THR A 472 -0.51 21.73 -16.63
N ARG A 473 0.61 22.32 -17.06
CA ARG A 473 0.69 23.74 -17.41
C ARG A 473 -0.30 24.11 -18.52
N ARG A 474 -0.37 23.31 -19.60
CA ARG A 474 -1.33 23.55 -20.69
C ARG A 474 -2.78 23.44 -20.22
N ALA A 475 -3.08 22.56 -19.27
CA ALA A 475 -4.42 22.43 -18.70
C ALA A 475 -4.79 23.67 -17.85
N GLU A 476 -3.84 24.20 -17.08
CA GLU A 476 -4.02 25.45 -16.31
C GLU A 476 -4.19 26.66 -17.23
N ASP A 477 -3.34 26.80 -18.25
CA ASP A 477 -3.43 27.89 -19.24
C ASP A 477 -4.77 27.83 -20.02
N ALA A 478 -5.24 26.65 -20.37
CA ALA A 478 -6.53 26.46 -21.00
C ALA A 478 -7.69 26.85 -20.08
N ALA A 479 -7.61 26.40 -18.79
CA ALA A 479 -8.62 26.75 -17.79
C ALA A 479 -8.70 28.25 -17.52
N SER A 480 -7.57 28.96 -17.44
CA SER A 480 -7.53 30.40 -17.24
C SER A 480 -8.17 31.19 -18.40
N LYS A 481 -8.14 30.63 -19.63
CA LYS A 481 -8.76 31.17 -20.85
C LYS A 481 -10.18 30.66 -21.07
N GLY A 482 -10.78 29.90 -20.13
CA GLY A 482 -12.11 29.32 -20.31
C GLY A 482 -12.20 28.20 -21.35
N ALA A 483 -11.07 27.66 -21.84
CA ALA A 483 -11.04 26.65 -22.89
C ALA A 483 -11.29 25.22 -22.29
N PRO A 484 -11.77 24.25 -23.10
CA PRO A 484 -12.04 22.88 -22.63
C PRO A 484 -10.77 22.16 -22.16
N THR A 485 -10.76 21.64 -20.94
CA THR A 485 -9.60 20.96 -20.33
C THR A 485 -9.74 19.43 -20.27
N ALA A 486 -10.89 18.86 -20.65
CA ALA A 486 -11.18 17.44 -20.43
C ALA A 486 -10.16 16.47 -21.08
N ALA A 487 -9.67 16.77 -22.28
CA ALA A 487 -8.65 15.96 -22.96
C ALA A 487 -7.30 16.04 -22.24
N LEU A 488 -6.86 17.25 -21.86
CA LEU A 488 -5.62 17.49 -21.14
C LEU A 488 -5.65 16.82 -19.76
N ARG A 489 -6.78 16.88 -19.05
CA ARG A 489 -6.94 16.19 -17.74
C ARG A 489 -6.94 14.67 -17.87
N ARG A 490 -7.44 14.09 -18.98
CA ARG A 490 -7.31 12.64 -19.22
C ARG A 490 -5.85 12.26 -19.47
N GLU A 491 -5.13 13.03 -20.26
CA GLU A 491 -3.70 12.80 -20.54
C GLU A 491 -2.87 12.98 -19.26
N GLN A 492 -3.16 14.01 -18.45
CA GLN A 492 -2.53 14.20 -17.14
C GLN A 492 -2.67 12.94 -16.27
N ARG A 493 -3.90 12.41 -16.10
CA ARG A 493 -4.13 11.17 -15.34
C ARG A 493 -3.39 9.97 -15.92
N ARG A 494 -3.30 9.87 -17.24
CA ARG A 494 -2.52 8.81 -17.89
C ARG A 494 -1.04 8.88 -17.52
N LEU A 495 -0.46 10.08 -17.55
CA LEU A 495 0.93 10.33 -17.20
C LEU A 495 1.19 10.13 -15.70
N GLU A 496 0.29 10.58 -14.82
CA GLU A 496 0.33 10.30 -13.39
C GLU A 496 0.39 8.80 -13.12
N ASN A 497 -0.46 8.01 -13.79
CA ASN A 497 -0.43 6.56 -13.68
C ASN A 497 0.88 5.95 -14.20
N THR A 498 1.46 6.49 -15.28
CA THR A 498 2.76 6.02 -15.80
C THR A 498 3.89 6.29 -14.81
N VAL A 499 3.98 7.52 -14.27
CA VAL A 499 4.97 7.91 -13.24
C VAL A 499 4.86 7.00 -12.02
N ARG A 500 3.65 6.84 -11.50
CA ARG A 500 3.39 5.98 -10.34
C ARG A 500 3.77 4.52 -10.60
N ALA A 501 3.36 3.96 -11.75
CA ALA A 501 3.68 2.59 -12.11
C ALA A 501 5.20 2.35 -12.22
N SER A 502 5.95 3.29 -12.83
CA SER A 502 7.41 3.21 -12.92
C SER A 502 8.05 3.20 -11.52
N THR A 503 7.62 4.10 -10.63
CA THR A 503 8.16 4.20 -9.26
C THR A 503 7.84 2.95 -8.43
N LEU A 504 6.61 2.41 -8.53
CA LEU A 504 6.21 1.20 -7.80
C LEU A 504 7.03 -0.06 -8.18
N ARG A 505 7.67 -0.07 -9.35
CA ARG A 505 8.54 -1.17 -9.82
C ARG A 505 9.95 -1.12 -9.25
N ALA A 506 10.33 -0.07 -8.51
CA ALA A 506 11.67 0.04 -7.94
C ALA A 506 11.90 -1.04 -6.86
N PRO A 507 12.93 -1.89 -7.00
CA PRO A 507 13.26 -2.89 -5.99
C PRO A 507 13.79 -2.22 -4.72
N GLY A 508 13.55 -2.84 -3.55
CA GLY A 508 14.02 -2.34 -2.27
C GLY A 508 15.54 -2.48 -2.07
N SER A 509 16.05 -1.82 -1.05
CA SER A 509 17.43 -1.98 -0.59
C SER A 509 17.47 -2.75 0.74
N ALA A 510 18.52 -3.52 0.95
CA ALA A 510 18.71 -4.32 2.16
C ALA A 510 19.14 -3.51 3.41
N ALA A 511 19.23 -2.18 3.32
CA ALA A 511 19.68 -1.34 4.41
C ALA A 511 18.59 -1.23 5.48
N ALA A 512 18.70 -2.00 6.55
CA ALA A 512 17.91 -1.81 7.76
C ALA A 512 18.44 -0.59 8.52
N GLY A 513 17.53 0.32 8.92
CA GLY A 513 17.88 1.42 9.84
C GLY A 513 18.28 0.88 11.22
N THR A 514 19.07 1.65 11.96
CA THR A 514 19.42 1.33 13.35
C THR A 514 18.17 1.26 14.23
N ALA A 515 18.10 0.27 15.11
CA ALA A 515 16.99 0.12 16.05
C ALA A 515 16.95 1.31 17.02
N PHE A 516 15.78 1.90 17.22
CA PHE A 516 15.57 2.99 18.18
C PHE A 516 15.81 2.54 19.63
N ASN A 517 16.59 3.33 20.37
CA ASN A 517 16.87 3.10 21.77
C ASN A 517 16.50 4.36 22.59
N PRO A 518 15.60 4.29 23.58
CA PRO A 518 15.24 5.43 24.41
C PRO A 518 16.38 6.03 25.23
N ALA A 519 17.44 5.26 25.52
CA ALA A 519 18.60 5.82 26.26
C ALA A 519 19.35 6.82 25.40
N ASP A 520 19.63 6.46 24.14
CA ASP A 520 20.33 7.31 23.18
C ASP A 520 19.53 8.61 22.92
N LEU A 521 18.18 8.52 22.81
CA LEU A 521 17.34 9.71 22.73
C LEU A 521 17.49 10.63 23.94
N LEU A 522 17.45 10.05 25.16
CA LEU A 522 17.51 10.85 26.39
C LEU A 522 18.88 11.54 26.58
N ASP A 523 19.96 10.92 26.11
CA ASP A 523 21.30 11.48 26.11
C ASP A 523 21.44 12.61 25.05
N GLU A 524 20.89 12.41 23.85
CA GLU A 524 20.90 13.40 22.75
C GLU A 524 20.07 14.65 23.06
N LEU A 525 18.98 14.52 23.79
CA LEU A 525 18.10 15.65 24.15
C LEU A 525 18.82 16.72 25.00
N GLY A 526 19.75 16.35 25.85
CA GLY A 526 20.44 17.32 26.71
C GLY A 526 19.48 18.22 27.50
N ALA A 527 19.52 19.51 27.22
CA ALA A 527 18.60 20.50 27.79
C ALA A 527 17.22 20.54 27.14
N ALA A 528 17.07 19.99 25.95
CA ALA A 528 15.78 19.94 25.25
C ALA A 528 14.81 18.96 25.92
N ARG A 529 13.54 19.09 25.57
CA ARG A 529 12.50 18.14 25.96
C ARG A 529 11.82 17.61 24.69
N LEU A 530 11.41 16.36 24.72
CA LEU A 530 10.60 15.77 23.66
C LEU A 530 9.23 15.37 24.22
N ILE A 531 8.19 15.78 23.54
CA ILE A 531 6.80 15.45 23.84
C ILE A 531 6.28 14.56 22.71
N GLU A 532 6.12 13.28 23.01
CA GLU A 532 5.50 12.34 22.05
C GLU A 532 4.04 12.11 22.42
N ILE A 533 3.15 12.33 21.46
CA ILE A 533 1.71 12.09 21.61
C ILE A 533 1.39 10.72 20.98
N VAL A 534 0.80 9.83 21.75
CA VAL A 534 0.43 8.47 21.35
C VAL A 534 -1.07 8.30 21.53
N GLU A 535 -1.75 7.91 20.46
CA GLU A 535 -3.17 7.55 20.50
C GLU A 535 -3.32 6.05 20.73
N VAL A 536 -4.09 5.67 21.75
CA VAL A 536 -4.43 4.28 22.05
C VAL A 536 -5.92 4.19 22.37
N ASP A 537 -6.67 3.45 21.59
CA ASP A 537 -8.12 3.27 21.74
C ASP A 537 -8.90 4.61 21.84
N GLY A 538 -8.52 5.62 21.02
CA GLY A 538 -9.14 6.95 20.96
C GLY A 538 -8.72 7.91 22.07
N SER A 539 -7.99 7.46 23.09
CA SER A 539 -7.43 8.29 24.16
C SER A 539 -6.00 8.68 23.84
N MET A 540 -5.65 9.93 24.17
CA MET A 540 -4.31 10.43 23.95
C MET A 540 -3.45 10.32 25.21
N TYR A 541 -2.25 9.83 25.03
CA TYR A 541 -1.21 9.72 26.04
C TYR A 541 -0.02 10.59 25.62
N VAL A 542 0.51 11.35 26.57
CA VAL A 542 1.66 12.22 26.35
C VAL A 542 2.86 11.61 27.06
N LEU A 543 3.93 11.37 26.31
CA LEU A 543 5.23 10.97 26.83
C LEU A 543 6.14 12.18 26.87
N ALA A 544 6.48 12.65 28.07
CA ALA A 544 7.45 13.72 28.30
C ALA A 544 8.83 13.09 28.52
N CYS A 545 9.74 13.29 27.56
CA CYS A 545 11.10 12.77 27.55
C CYS A 545 12.11 13.90 27.84
N GLY A 546 13.06 13.64 28.73
CA GLY A 546 14.16 14.54 29.03
C GLY A 546 14.64 14.46 30.50
N GLY A 547 15.83 14.96 30.78
CA GLY A 547 16.46 14.82 32.09
C GLY A 547 16.66 13.35 32.51
N GLY A 548 16.99 12.49 31.55
CA GLY A 548 17.21 11.03 31.75
C GLY A 548 15.95 10.24 32.05
N ARG A 549 14.77 10.79 31.89
CA ARG A 549 13.48 10.17 32.29
C ARG A 549 12.43 10.27 31.18
N VAL A 550 11.53 9.29 31.16
CA VAL A 550 10.29 9.30 30.35
C VAL A 550 9.12 9.25 31.33
N ARG A 551 8.21 10.18 31.23
CA ARG A 551 6.98 10.25 32.05
C ARG A 551 5.76 10.16 31.15
N GLN A 552 4.71 9.49 31.61
CA GLN A 552 3.45 9.33 30.86
C GLN A 552 2.33 10.09 31.54
N PHE A 553 1.53 10.78 30.75
CA PHE A 553 0.33 11.53 31.19
C PHE A 553 -0.83 11.11 30.29
N THR A 554 -2.03 11.09 30.87
CA THR A 554 -3.25 10.97 30.06
C THR A 554 -3.72 12.37 29.70
N ALA A 555 -3.88 12.66 28.45
CA ALA A 555 -4.44 13.91 27.91
C ALA A 555 -5.94 13.75 27.59
N GLY A 556 -6.44 14.43 26.56
CA GLY A 556 -7.84 14.37 26.16
C GLY A 556 -8.16 13.19 25.22
N GLN A 557 -9.32 13.30 24.56
CA GLN A 557 -9.71 12.38 23.48
C GLN A 557 -9.21 12.93 22.15
N ALA A 558 -8.78 12.05 21.24
CA ALA A 558 -8.31 12.43 19.91
C ALA A 558 -9.37 13.23 19.12
N ALA A 559 -10.64 12.86 19.25
CA ALA A 559 -11.74 13.56 18.60
C ALA A 559 -11.89 15.03 19.06
N ASP A 560 -11.59 15.35 20.33
CA ASP A 560 -11.66 16.72 20.84
C ASP A 560 -10.54 17.59 20.27
N ALA A 561 -9.34 17.02 20.18
CA ALA A 561 -8.20 17.70 19.58
C ALA A 561 -8.41 17.99 18.09
N ILE A 562 -8.94 17.01 17.34
CA ILE A 562 -9.25 17.17 15.92
C ILE A 562 -10.28 18.29 15.72
N ARG A 563 -11.37 18.29 16.48
CA ARG A 563 -12.39 19.36 16.40
C ARG A 563 -11.80 20.74 16.70
N ALA A 564 -10.99 20.87 17.74
CA ALA A 564 -10.36 22.16 18.09
C ALA A 564 -9.37 22.62 16.99
N ALA A 565 -8.64 21.65 16.38
CA ALA A 565 -7.74 21.95 15.26
C ALA A 565 -8.51 22.43 14.02
N ASP A 566 -9.68 21.84 13.72
CA ASP A 566 -10.49 22.26 12.57
C ASP A 566 -11.04 23.69 12.73
N PHE A 567 -11.44 24.09 13.94
CA PHE A 567 -11.82 25.48 14.22
C PHE A 567 -10.64 26.44 14.02
N ALA A 568 -9.46 26.10 14.54
CA ALA A 568 -8.25 26.90 14.35
C ALA A 568 -7.89 27.04 12.86
N ARG A 569 -7.92 25.93 12.10
CA ARG A 569 -7.66 25.91 10.67
C ARG A 569 -8.64 26.77 9.88
N PHE A 570 -9.93 26.71 10.24
CA PHE A 570 -10.95 27.55 9.60
C PHE A 570 -10.64 29.04 9.79
N ALA A 571 -10.33 29.45 11.00
CA ALA A 571 -10.01 30.85 11.30
C ALA A 571 -8.73 31.34 10.61
N LEU A 572 -7.65 30.52 10.63
CA LEU A 572 -6.41 30.83 9.93
C LEU A 572 -6.60 30.94 8.42
N ARG A 573 -7.40 30.04 7.79
CA ARG A 573 -7.75 30.13 6.38
C ARG A 573 -8.51 31.42 6.02
N ARG A 574 -9.39 31.88 6.92
CA ARG A 574 -10.12 33.13 6.74
C ARG A 574 -9.15 34.32 6.78
N ILE A 575 -8.22 34.34 7.75
CA ILE A 575 -7.20 35.39 7.85
C ILE A 575 -6.24 35.38 6.65
N ALA A 576 -5.81 34.19 6.22
CA ALA A 576 -4.92 34.06 5.07
C ALA A 576 -5.52 34.64 3.76
N ARG A 577 -6.85 34.59 3.61
CA ARG A 577 -7.57 35.12 2.45
C ARG A 577 -8.04 36.55 2.60
N SER A 578 -7.77 37.21 3.73
CA SER A 578 -8.23 38.57 4.02
C SER A 578 -7.52 39.61 3.14
N ARG A 579 -8.23 40.68 2.90
CA ARG A 579 -7.74 41.88 2.22
C ARG A 579 -7.61 43.03 3.24
N PRO A 580 -6.80 44.05 2.91
CA PRO A 580 -6.76 45.24 3.75
C PRO A 580 -8.16 45.85 3.94
N GLY A 581 -8.58 46.04 5.22
CA GLY A 581 -9.89 46.58 5.54
C GLY A 581 -10.97 45.53 5.87
N ASP A 582 -10.70 44.25 5.73
CA ASP A 582 -11.64 43.18 6.14
C ASP A 582 -11.74 43.12 7.67
N ASP A 583 -12.95 42.88 8.18
CA ASP A 583 -13.19 42.60 9.61
C ASP A 583 -12.69 41.17 9.98
N LEU A 584 -11.67 41.12 10.85
CA LEU A 584 -11.05 39.90 11.32
C LEU A 584 -11.40 39.56 12.78
N ASP A 585 -12.16 40.36 13.48
CA ASP A 585 -12.42 40.21 14.94
C ASP A 585 -13.00 38.81 15.25
N SER A 586 -13.95 38.34 14.45
CA SER A 586 -14.53 37.00 14.59
C SER A 586 -13.50 35.87 14.41
N ALA A 587 -12.61 35.98 13.43
CA ALA A 587 -11.58 34.96 13.19
C ALA A 587 -10.51 34.99 14.30
N LEU A 588 -10.10 36.13 14.76
CA LEU A 588 -9.15 36.31 15.87
C LEU A 588 -9.72 35.77 17.18
N SER A 589 -11.01 36.05 17.46
CA SER A 589 -11.71 35.49 18.63
C SER A 589 -11.76 33.96 18.61
N ILE A 590 -12.00 33.36 17.44
CA ILE A 590 -11.94 31.88 17.28
C ILE A 590 -10.54 31.38 17.60
N LEU A 591 -9.48 31.99 17.08
CA LEU A 591 -8.09 31.58 17.36
C LEU A 591 -7.76 31.70 18.86
N ALA A 592 -8.13 32.79 19.49
CA ALA A 592 -7.92 33.03 20.94
C ALA A 592 -8.57 31.93 21.79
N SER A 593 -9.73 31.42 21.38
CA SER A 593 -10.44 30.33 22.06
C SER A 593 -9.92 28.94 21.71
N ALA A 594 -9.43 28.73 20.47
CA ALA A 594 -8.97 27.44 19.98
C ALA A 594 -7.63 27.02 20.61
N GLY A 595 -6.69 27.95 20.80
CA GLY A 595 -5.39 27.67 21.38
C GLY A 595 -5.44 26.97 22.74
N PRO A 596 -6.12 27.53 23.76
CA PRO A 596 -6.28 26.88 25.07
C PRO A 596 -6.99 25.52 25.01
N ARG A 597 -7.99 25.36 24.14
CA ARG A 597 -8.69 24.07 23.94
C ARG A 597 -7.77 23.01 23.34
N LEU A 598 -6.99 23.36 22.27
CA LEU A 598 -5.96 22.50 21.70
C LEU A 598 -4.93 22.10 22.75
N GLN A 599 -4.43 23.07 23.53
CA GLN A 599 -3.46 22.81 24.59
C GLN A 599 -3.99 21.81 25.61
N GLN A 600 -5.21 22.00 26.10
CA GLN A 600 -5.81 21.10 27.07
C GLN A 600 -6.02 19.69 26.47
N ALA A 601 -6.49 19.60 25.25
CA ALA A 601 -6.76 18.31 24.59
C ALA A 601 -5.48 17.55 24.28
N LEU A 602 -4.40 18.25 23.85
CA LEU A 602 -3.16 17.64 23.38
C LEU A 602 -2.13 17.40 24.49
N LEU A 603 -1.98 18.34 25.42
CA LEU A 603 -0.93 18.31 26.43
C LEU A 603 -1.47 17.99 27.83
N GLY A 604 -2.68 18.44 28.16
CA GLY A 604 -3.30 18.20 29.46
C GLY A 604 -2.32 18.47 30.66
N PRO A 605 -2.18 17.49 31.58
CA PRO A 605 -1.29 17.63 32.73
C PRO A 605 0.21 17.68 32.39
N ALA A 606 0.60 17.27 31.16
CA ALA A 606 2.00 17.27 30.75
C ALA A 606 2.59 18.68 30.59
N ILE A 607 1.77 19.74 30.57
CA ILE A 607 2.20 21.13 30.48
C ILE A 607 3.26 21.45 31.54
N GLY A 608 3.10 20.97 32.78
CA GLY A 608 4.07 21.17 33.87
C GLY A 608 5.43 20.45 33.67
N GLN A 609 5.58 19.66 32.60
CA GLN A 609 6.82 18.90 32.30
C GLN A 609 7.59 19.44 31.11
N LEU A 610 7.13 20.52 30.49
CA LEU A 610 7.75 21.06 29.26
C LEU A 610 9.16 21.62 29.52
N GLY A 611 9.53 21.94 30.79
CA GLY A 611 10.81 22.59 31.13
C GLY A 611 10.95 23.97 30.47
N ASP A 612 12.15 24.56 30.45
CA ASP A 612 12.40 25.90 29.87
C ASP A 612 13.20 25.87 28.56
N GLY A 613 13.80 24.73 28.23
CA GLY A 613 14.62 24.51 27.01
C GLY A 613 13.82 24.38 25.72
N PRO A 614 14.52 24.10 24.61
CA PRO A 614 13.90 23.76 23.32
C PRO A 614 12.97 22.56 23.43
N LEU A 615 11.91 22.58 22.66
CA LEU A 615 10.89 21.53 22.67
C LEU A 615 10.76 20.86 21.32
N VAL A 616 10.79 19.53 21.32
CA VAL A 616 10.51 18.69 20.17
C VAL A 616 9.13 18.06 20.36
N ILE A 617 8.25 18.20 19.39
CA ILE A 617 6.91 17.61 19.43
C ILE A 617 6.87 16.47 18.39
N VAL A 618 6.44 15.30 18.82
CA VAL A 618 6.21 14.13 17.98
C VAL A 618 4.72 13.79 18.04
N PRO A 619 3.92 14.29 17.08
CA PRO A 619 2.47 14.06 17.07
C PRO A 619 2.13 12.69 16.47
N SER A 620 0.93 12.17 16.73
CA SER A 620 0.38 10.99 16.07
C SER A 620 -0.51 11.35 14.87
N GLY A 621 -0.49 10.53 13.83
CA GLY A 621 -1.46 10.54 12.73
C GLY A 621 -1.77 11.94 12.18
N ASN A 622 -3.04 12.34 12.24
CA ASN A 622 -3.55 13.60 11.69
C ASN A 622 -3.12 14.87 12.47
N LEU A 623 -2.39 14.73 13.59
CA LEU A 623 -2.00 15.85 14.41
C LEU A 623 -0.75 16.59 13.92
N HIS A 624 -0.07 16.09 12.88
CA HIS A 624 1.13 16.73 12.32
C HIS A 624 0.87 18.13 11.74
N ALA A 625 -0.33 18.36 11.20
CA ALA A 625 -0.73 19.62 10.60
C ALA A 625 -1.37 20.62 11.61
N ILE A 626 -1.19 20.42 12.92
CA ILE A 626 -1.66 21.36 13.94
C ILE A 626 -0.77 22.60 13.93
N PRO A 627 -1.36 23.81 14.00
CA PRO A 627 -0.60 25.04 14.19
C PRO A 627 -0.11 25.16 15.65
N TRP A 628 0.98 24.47 15.98
CA TRP A 628 1.52 24.33 17.35
C TRP A 628 1.79 25.66 18.04
N ALA A 629 2.13 26.69 17.26
CA ALA A 629 2.37 28.03 17.79
C ALA A 629 1.13 28.72 18.42
N LEU A 630 -0.08 28.19 18.15
CA LEU A 630 -1.32 28.69 18.78
C LEU A 630 -1.50 28.22 20.22
N LEU A 631 -0.80 27.18 20.67
CA LEU A 631 -0.89 26.68 22.03
C LEU A 631 -0.22 27.70 22.98
N PRO A 632 -0.90 28.24 24.00
CA PRO A 632 -0.33 29.28 24.89
C PRO A 632 1.02 28.89 25.49
N ALA A 633 1.20 27.62 25.90
CA ALA A 633 2.45 27.16 26.48
C ALA A 633 3.61 27.07 25.48
N LEU A 634 3.33 27.15 24.17
CA LEU A 634 4.30 27.01 23.09
C LEU A 634 4.56 28.30 22.32
N HIS A 635 3.71 29.30 22.51
CA HIS A 635 3.74 30.56 21.74
C HIS A 635 5.13 31.21 21.70
N ASP A 636 5.79 31.26 22.82
CA ASP A 636 7.06 31.99 23.01
C ASP A 636 8.29 31.05 23.10
N ARG A 637 8.14 29.80 22.70
CA ARG A 637 9.16 28.77 22.84
C ARG A 637 9.83 28.42 21.50
N VAL A 638 11.02 27.87 21.61
CA VAL A 638 11.70 27.20 20.53
C VAL A 638 11.04 25.83 20.36
N VAL A 639 10.28 25.64 19.28
CA VAL A 639 9.52 24.42 19.02
C VAL A 639 9.89 23.87 17.65
N SER A 640 10.24 22.59 17.61
CA SER A 640 10.33 21.82 16.38
C SER A 640 9.36 20.62 16.43
N VAL A 641 8.92 20.19 15.26
CA VAL A 641 8.04 19.03 15.09
C VAL A 641 8.81 17.94 14.36
N ALA A 642 8.64 16.69 14.74
CA ALA A 642 9.25 15.58 14.04
C ALA A 642 8.24 14.44 13.80
N PRO A 643 8.34 13.69 12.70
CA PRO A 643 7.48 12.54 12.48
C PRO A 643 7.65 11.43 13.53
N SER A 644 8.86 11.29 14.07
CA SER A 644 9.20 10.36 15.16
C SER A 644 10.44 10.86 15.89
N ALA A 645 10.70 10.39 17.11
CA ALA A 645 11.92 10.69 17.83
C ALA A 645 13.17 10.21 17.07
N ALA A 646 13.09 9.04 16.44
CA ALA A 646 14.16 8.53 15.59
C ALA A 646 14.43 9.44 14.37
N ALA A 647 13.41 10.05 13.78
CA ALA A 647 13.58 11.02 12.69
C ALA A 647 14.23 12.32 13.17
N TRP A 648 13.87 12.78 14.37
CA TRP A 648 14.52 13.95 15.00
C TRP A 648 16.01 13.69 15.27
N MET A 649 16.36 12.54 15.84
CA MET A 649 17.75 12.17 16.09
C MET A 649 18.59 12.16 14.80
N ARG A 650 18.04 11.60 13.71
CA ARG A 650 18.74 11.63 12.41
C ARG A 650 18.92 13.05 11.87
N ALA A 651 17.89 13.89 11.96
CA ALA A 651 17.98 15.29 11.56
C ALA A 651 18.98 16.07 12.40
N HIS A 652 19.06 15.78 13.71
CA HIS A 652 20.01 16.38 14.63
C HIS A 652 21.46 15.98 14.34
N ALA A 653 21.67 14.72 13.97
CA ALA A 653 22.98 14.20 13.59
C ALA A 653 23.40 14.52 12.12
N ALA A 654 22.54 15.23 11.36
CA ALA A 654 22.84 15.54 9.96
C ALA A 654 24.08 16.44 9.84
N PRO A 655 25.06 16.09 8.98
CA PRO A 655 26.30 16.87 8.86
C PRO A 655 26.04 18.23 8.23
N VAL A 656 26.59 19.28 8.85
CA VAL A 656 26.51 20.63 8.31
C VAL A 656 27.40 20.71 7.04
N PRO A 657 26.87 21.17 5.90
CA PRO A 657 27.65 21.34 4.67
C PRO A 657 28.82 22.30 4.87
N ALA A 658 29.97 21.97 4.28
CA ALA A 658 31.18 22.80 4.36
C ALA A 658 30.98 24.16 3.66
N HIS A 659 30.21 24.18 2.58
CA HIS A 659 29.89 25.40 1.82
C HIS A 659 28.49 25.89 2.19
N ARG A 660 28.40 27.18 2.51
CA ARG A 660 27.09 27.83 2.85
C ARG A 660 26.45 28.46 1.63
N ASN A 661 26.23 27.65 0.58
CA ASN A 661 25.50 28.09 -0.61
C ASN A 661 24.00 28.29 -0.30
N VAL A 662 23.47 29.40 -0.77
CA VAL A 662 22.05 29.76 -0.60
C VAL A 662 21.36 29.73 -1.97
N THR A 663 20.25 29.06 -2.07
CA THR A 663 19.43 28.98 -3.28
C THR A 663 18.03 29.50 -2.99
N LEU A 664 17.59 30.48 -3.80
CA LEU A 664 16.25 31.03 -3.74
C LEU A 664 15.54 30.77 -5.06
N ALA A 665 14.33 30.23 -5.03
CA ALA A 665 13.53 29.98 -6.21
C ALA A 665 12.15 30.63 -6.09
N ARG A 666 11.70 31.27 -7.18
CA ARG A 666 10.40 31.93 -7.27
C ARG A 666 9.53 31.29 -8.34
N GLY A 667 8.40 30.71 -7.95
CA GLY A 667 7.36 30.25 -8.85
C GLY A 667 6.52 31.40 -9.45
N PRO A 668 5.78 31.16 -10.51
CA PRO A 668 4.96 32.18 -11.20
C PRO A 668 3.66 32.48 -10.45
N GLY A 669 3.12 33.68 -10.63
CA GLY A 669 1.75 34.06 -10.29
C GLY A 669 1.50 34.38 -8.81
N LEU A 670 2.53 34.66 -8.02
CA LEU A 670 2.37 35.09 -6.62
C LEU A 670 1.76 36.50 -6.54
N ALA A 671 0.80 36.74 -5.65
CA ALA A 671 0.05 37.98 -5.53
C ALA A 671 0.89 39.18 -5.04
N SER A 672 2.05 38.92 -4.42
CA SER A 672 3.04 39.93 -4.04
C SER A 672 4.01 40.28 -5.15
N ASP A 673 3.75 39.92 -6.40
CA ASP A 673 4.70 39.95 -7.54
C ASP A 673 6.04 39.26 -7.17
N GLY A 674 6.01 38.36 -6.19
CA GLY A 674 7.18 37.66 -5.70
C GLY A 674 8.20 38.53 -4.96
N ALA A 675 7.77 39.64 -4.35
CA ALA A 675 8.62 40.59 -3.62
C ALA A 675 9.46 39.91 -2.50
N GLU A 676 9.05 38.76 -2.06
CA GLU A 676 9.72 37.95 -1.03
C GLU A 676 11.15 37.56 -1.45
N VAL A 677 11.32 36.94 -2.61
CA VAL A 677 12.62 36.42 -3.07
C VAL A 677 13.64 37.53 -3.28
N PRO A 678 13.35 38.68 -3.98
CA PRO A 678 14.26 39.81 -4.06
C PRO A 678 14.62 40.41 -2.70
N ALA A 679 13.65 40.55 -1.78
CA ALA A 679 13.90 41.10 -0.47
C ALA A 679 14.83 40.17 0.39
N VAL A 680 14.68 38.87 0.27
CA VAL A 680 15.55 37.89 0.91
C VAL A 680 16.93 37.85 0.23
N ALA A 681 16.99 37.91 -1.10
CA ALA A 681 18.24 37.91 -1.87
C ALA A 681 19.18 39.04 -1.44
N GLY A 682 18.63 40.24 -1.18
CA GLY A 682 19.40 41.37 -0.69
C GLY A 682 20.05 41.19 0.70
N LEU A 683 19.75 40.11 1.41
CA LEU A 683 20.40 39.76 2.68
C LEU A 683 21.69 38.95 2.52
N TYR A 684 21.99 38.42 1.35
CA TYR A 684 23.11 37.50 1.10
C TYR A 684 24.06 38.02 0.04
N ASP A 685 25.36 37.92 0.28
CA ASP A 685 26.38 38.37 -0.66
C ASP A 685 26.59 37.39 -1.82
N ASN A 686 26.34 36.10 -1.58
CA ASN A 686 26.45 35.06 -2.59
C ASN A 686 25.21 34.14 -2.55
N VAL A 687 24.30 34.33 -3.52
CA VAL A 687 23.04 33.64 -3.60
C VAL A 687 22.69 33.29 -5.03
N THR A 688 22.24 32.06 -5.26
CA THR A 688 21.66 31.62 -6.53
C THR A 688 20.19 31.94 -6.53
N VAL A 689 19.74 32.81 -7.45
CA VAL A 689 18.32 33.18 -7.61
C VAL A 689 17.78 32.60 -8.90
N LEU A 690 16.71 31.83 -8.81
CA LEU A 690 15.98 31.25 -9.95
C LEU A 690 14.57 31.87 -10.03
N GLU A 691 14.30 32.64 -11.08
CA GLU A 691 13.00 33.29 -11.28
C GLU A 691 12.63 33.37 -12.76
N GLY A 692 11.35 33.63 -13.06
CA GLY A 692 10.85 33.69 -14.43
C GLY A 692 11.14 32.38 -15.18
N ALA A 693 11.69 32.49 -16.40
CA ALA A 693 12.01 31.34 -17.25
C ALA A 693 13.15 30.46 -16.72
N GLU A 694 13.94 30.94 -15.76
CA GLU A 694 15.00 30.15 -15.11
C GLU A 694 14.45 29.25 -13.98
N ALA A 695 13.29 29.55 -13.44
CA ALA A 695 12.67 28.73 -12.37
C ALA A 695 11.92 27.52 -12.95
N THR A 696 12.61 26.70 -13.73
CA THR A 696 12.09 25.39 -14.19
C THR A 696 12.31 24.32 -13.12
N ALA A 697 11.47 23.28 -13.10
CA ALA A 697 11.59 22.18 -12.14
C ALA A 697 12.99 21.56 -12.14
N GLU A 698 13.58 21.31 -13.30
CA GLU A 698 14.91 20.73 -13.46
C GLU A 698 16.02 21.63 -12.88
N LYS A 699 16.01 22.93 -13.20
CA LYS A 699 17.01 23.89 -12.70
C LYS A 699 16.88 24.09 -11.19
N VAL A 700 15.64 24.15 -10.70
CA VAL A 700 15.37 24.27 -9.27
C VAL A 700 15.90 23.04 -8.54
N LEU A 701 15.58 21.83 -8.98
CA LEU A 701 16.12 20.60 -8.39
C LEU A 701 17.65 20.55 -8.38
N TYR A 702 18.26 20.91 -9.50
CA TYR A 702 19.72 20.96 -9.59
C TYR A 702 20.35 21.93 -8.59
N ALA A 703 19.76 23.11 -8.40
CA ALA A 703 20.25 24.11 -7.47
C ALA A 703 19.94 23.79 -6.00
N LEU A 704 18.93 22.94 -5.75
CA LEU A 704 18.60 22.45 -4.42
C LEU A 704 19.53 21.31 -3.94
N ASP A 705 20.13 20.55 -4.88
CA ASP A 705 20.92 19.35 -4.56
C ASP A 705 22.17 19.71 -3.75
N GLY A 706 22.15 19.37 -2.43
CA GLY A 706 23.23 19.66 -1.50
C GLY A 706 23.36 21.13 -1.04
N ALA A 707 22.36 21.99 -1.25
CA ALA A 707 22.35 23.37 -0.77
C ALA A 707 22.40 23.42 0.76
N TRP A 708 23.17 24.38 1.33
CA TRP A 708 23.15 24.63 2.76
C TRP A 708 21.81 25.24 3.21
N LEU A 709 21.26 26.18 2.44
CA LEU A 709 19.95 26.77 2.66
C LEU A 709 19.23 26.91 1.31
N ALA A 710 18.05 26.38 1.21
CA ALA A 710 17.18 26.57 0.08
C ALA A 710 15.87 27.23 0.50
N HIS A 711 15.37 28.17 -0.30
CA HIS A 711 14.07 28.80 -0.11
C HIS A 711 13.28 28.74 -1.42
N VAL A 712 12.07 28.22 -1.37
CA VAL A 712 11.18 28.13 -2.53
C VAL A 712 9.88 28.84 -2.21
N ALA A 713 9.66 29.98 -2.89
CA ALA A 713 8.43 30.76 -2.85
C ALA A 713 7.58 30.41 -4.08
N ALA A 714 6.52 29.64 -3.93
CA ALA A 714 5.70 29.19 -5.04
C ALA A 714 4.26 28.84 -4.59
N HIS A 715 3.33 28.75 -5.52
CA HIS A 715 2.05 28.15 -5.21
C HIS A 715 2.21 26.65 -4.92
N GLY A 716 1.73 26.19 -3.77
CA GLY A 716 1.69 24.80 -3.39
C GLY A 716 0.32 24.17 -3.65
N VAL A 717 0.30 22.91 -4.10
CA VAL A 717 -0.90 22.10 -4.24
C VAL A 717 -0.69 20.80 -3.47
N PHE A 718 -1.46 20.62 -2.41
CA PHE A 718 -1.47 19.36 -1.67
C PHE A 718 -2.58 18.44 -2.19
N ARG A 719 -2.24 17.20 -2.51
CA ARG A 719 -3.15 16.18 -3.01
C ARG A 719 -3.31 15.04 -2.01
N ALA A 720 -4.35 15.11 -1.18
CA ALA A 720 -4.63 14.08 -0.18
C ALA A 720 -4.93 12.70 -0.78
N ASP A 721 -5.50 12.65 -2.00
CA ASP A 721 -5.80 11.43 -2.78
C ASP A 721 -4.54 10.77 -3.36
N SER A 722 -3.51 11.56 -3.62
CA SER A 722 -2.24 11.12 -4.21
C SER A 722 -1.08 11.98 -3.71
N PRO A 723 -0.62 11.78 -2.46
CA PRO A 723 0.29 12.71 -1.78
C PRO A 723 1.63 12.95 -2.50
N LEU A 724 2.10 11.96 -3.27
CA LEU A 724 3.35 12.07 -4.03
C LEU A 724 3.21 12.93 -5.30
N PHE A 725 1.98 13.26 -5.72
CA PHE A 725 1.71 14.28 -6.74
C PHE A 725 1.45 15.67 -6.15
N SER A 726 1.56 15.84 -4.84
CA SER A 726 1.64 17.18 -4.25
C SER A 726 2.83 17.92 -4.86
N SER A 727 2.69 19.20 -5.14
CA SER A 727 3.67 19.90 -5.97
C SER A 727 3.79 21.38 -5.65
N LEU A 728 4.92 21.94 -6.05
CA LEU A 728 5.17 23.38 -6.15
C LEU A 728 5.09 23.81 -7.62
N ARG A 729 4.41 24.92 -7.89
CA ARG A 729 4.24 25.43 -9.25
C ARG A 729 5.49 26.14 -9.73
N MET A 730 6.17 25.58 -10.73
CA MET A 730 7.33 26.19 -11.41
C MET A 730 6.93 26.74 -12.77
N HIS A 731 7.89 27.39 -13.45
CA HIS A 731 7.64 28.03 -14.76
C HIS A 731 7.20 27.03 -15.82
N ASP A 732 7.76 25.84 -15.83
CA ASP A 732 7.48 24.77 -16.81
C ASP A 732 6.36 23.82 -16.37
N GLY A 733 5.84 23.96 -15.14
CA GLY A 733 4.77 23.12 -14.56
C GLY A 733 5.04 22.69 -13.12
N PRO A 734 4.38 21.63 -12.62
CA PRO A 734 4.52 21.19 -11.23
C PRO A 734 5.87 20.53 -10.97
N LEU A 735 6.52 20.91 -9.88
CA LEU A 735 7.63 20.20 -9.24
C LEU A 735 7.03 19.30 -8.18
N THR A 736 6.95 18.00 -8.45
CA THR A 736 6.24 17.01 -7.62
C THR A 736 7.13 16.38 -6.55
N VAL A 737 6.53 15.66 -5.60
CA VAL A 737 7.30 14.87 -4.62
C VAL A 737 8.17 13.81 -5.31
N TYR A 738 7.70 13.20 -6.40
CA TYR A 738 8.51 12.28 -7.22
C TYR A 738 9.79 12.92 -7.79
N ASP A 739 9.75 14.22 -8.09
CA ASP A 739 10.94 14.96 -8.52
C ASP A 739 11.93 15.13 -7.35
N PHE A 740 11.44 15.44 -6.15
CA PHE A 740 12.30 15.55 -4.95
C PHE A 740 12.94 14.21 -4.54
N GLU A 741 12.29 13.07 -4.79
CA GLU A 741 12.90 11.75 -4.56
C GLU A 741 14.14 11.49 -5.45
N GLN A 742 14.35 12.29 -6.50
CA GLN A 742 15.54 12.19 -7.39
C GLN A 742 16.76 12.97 -6.86
N LEU A 743 16.62 13.82 -5.84
CA LEU A 743 17.75 14.51 -5.23
C LEU A 743 18.80 13.53 -4.71
N ARG A 744 20.08 13.80 -4.94
CA ARG A 744 21.19 13.01 -4.37
C ARG A 744 21.36 13.33 -2.90
N GLN A 745 21.27 14.59 -2.55
CA GLN A 745 21.36 15.10 -1.22
C GLN A 745 20.35 16.25 -1.06
N ALA A 746 19.41 16.10 -0.17
CA ALA A 746 18.46 17.19 0.08
C ALA A 746 19.17 18.43 0.67
N PRO A 747 18.61 19.61 0.54
CA PRO A 747 19.12 20.81 1.21
C PRO A 747 19.25 20.59 2.72
N TYR A 748 20.34 21.05 3.33
CA TYR A 748 20.51 20.95 4.77
C TYR A 748 19.41 21.69 5.54
N ARG A 749 19.03 22.91 5.09
CA ARG A 749 17.88 23.65 5.55
C ARG A 749 16.98 24.02 4.36
N LEU A 750 15.68 23.84 4.51
CA LEU A 750 14.70 24.21 3.47
C LEU A 750 13.60 25.09 4.05
N ILE A 751 13.30 26.17 3.35
CA ILE A 751 12.17 27.07 3.63
C ILE A 751 11.19 26.99 2.46
N LEU A 752 9.95 26.65 2.76
CA LEU A 752 8.86 26.54 1.79
C LEU A 752 7.78 27.55 2.15
N SER A 753 7.82 28.71 1.54
CA SER A 753 6.78 29.75 1.65
C SER A 753 5.65 29.50 0.64
N SER A 754 5.12 28.30 0.65
CA SER A 754 4.07 27.85 -0.27
C SER A 754 2.91 27.24 0.49
N CYS A 755 1.69 27.53 0.03
CA CYS A 755 0.47 27.03 0.69
C CYS A 755 0.50 25.52 0.87
N GLU A 756 0.18 25.06 2.07
CA GLU A 756 0.04 23.63 2.40
C GLU A 756 1.28 22.75 2.09
N SER A 757 2.47 23.36 1.92
CA SER A 757 3.71 22.62 1.62
C SER A 757 4.16 21.67 2.74
N GLY A 758 3.78 21.95 3.99
CA GLY A 758 3.98 21.09 5.14
C GLY A 758 2.82 20.13 5.40
N ALA A 759 1.79 20.09 4.54
CA ALA A 759 0.69 19.15 4.70
C ALA A 759 1.15 17.73 4.40
N LEU A 760 0.71 16.79 5.24
CA LEU A 760 1.05 15.38 5.18
C LEU A 760 -0.23 14.55 5.16
N ALA A 761 -0.29 13.54 4.32
CA ALA A 761 -1.38 12.58 4.31
C ALA A 761 -0.98 11.34 5.12
N PRO A 762 -1.82 10.89 6.05
CA PRO A 762 -1.64 9.59 6.70
C PRO A 762 -1.66 8.47 5.65
N ALA A 763 -0.72 7.53 5.78
CA ALA A 763 -0.65 6.35 4.94
C ALA A 763 -0.40 5.13 5.84
N GLY A 764 -1.02 4.00 5.50
CA GLY A 764 -0.88 2.80 6.33
C GLY A 764 -1.27 3.05 7.80
N ALA A 765 -0.37 2.74 8.71
CA ALA A 765 -0.55 2.96 10.14
C ALA A 765 0.55 3.88 10.69
N ASP A 766 0.19 5.10 11.08
CA ASP A 766 1.09 6.13 11.63
C ASP A 766 2.26 6.53 10.69
N GLU A 767 2.12 6.32 9.40
CA GLU A 767 3.04 6.80 8.37
C GLU A 767 2.49 8.06 7.69
N LEU A 768 3.39 8.84 7.12
CA LEU A 768 3.09 10.13 6.52
C LEU A 768 3.68 10.22 5.13
N LEU A 769 2.89 10.68 4.17
CA LEU A 769 3.33 10.97 2.81
C LEU A 769 3.10 12.45 2.47
N GLY A 770 4.06 13.03 1.80
CA GLY A 770 4.04 14.41 1.35
C GLY A 770 5.45 14.96 1.11
N LEU A 771 5.55 16.22 0.73
CA LEU A 771 6.81 16.84 0.34
C LEU A 771 7.88 16.77 1.45
N VAL A 772 7.50 17.13 2.68
CA VAL A 772 8.42 17.16 3.82
C VAL A 772 8.90 15.78 4.22
N SER A 773 8.01 14.78 4.19
CA SER A 773 8.34 13.42 4.61
C SER A 773 9.39 12.76 3.70
N THR A 774 9.46 13.17 2.45
CA THR A 774 10.43 12.67 1.48
C THR A 774 11.83 13.24 1.70
N LEU A 775 11.92 14.48 2.16
CA LEU A 775 13.20 15.20 2.30
C LEU A 775 13.98 14.82 3.56
N LEU A 776 13.31 14.47 4.66
CA LEU A 776 13.95 14.09 5.91
C LEU A 776 14.87 12.84 5.76
N PRO A 777 14.45 11.75 5.08
CA PRO A 777 15.32 10.62 4.80
C PRO A 777 16.51 10.95 3.91
N LEU A 778 16.42 11.99 3.08
CA LEU A 778 17.49 12.44 2.19
C LEU A 778 18.54 13.32 2.88
N GLY A 779 18.41 13.55 4.21
CA GLY A 779 19.41 14.23 5.02
C GLY A 779 19.11 15.70 5.32
N THR A 780 17.91 16.20 5.06
CA THR A 780 17.51 17.53 5.51
C THR A 780 17.47 17.60 7.03
N ALA A 781 18.21 18.55 7.62
CA ALA A 781 18.27 18.75 9.06
C ALA A 781 17.08 19.55 9.57
N GLY A 782 16.58 20.52 8.79
CA GLY A 782 15.42 21.34 9.18
C GLY A 782 14.63 21.87 8.00
N ILE A 783 13.31 21.97 8.20
CA ILE A 783 12.38 22.51 7.20
C ILE A 783 11.44 23.49 7.89
N VAL A 784 11.22 24.67 7.28
CA VAL A 784 10.09 25.54 7.57
C VAL A 784 9.07 25.39 6.45
N ALA A 785 7.85 25.03 6.78
CA ALA A 785 6.80 24.80 5.80
C ALA A 785 5.42 25.21 6.32
N ALA A 786 4.51 25.58 5.42
CA ALA A 786 3.16 25.97 5.77
C ALA A 786 2.22 24.75 5.85
N THR A 787 1.48 24.64 6.95
CA THR A 787 0.42 23.64 7.11
C THR A 787 -0.94 24.10 6.57
N LEU A 788 -1.05 25.39 6.26
CA LEU A 788 -2.26 26.08 5.83
C LEU A 788 -1.92 27.10 4.72
N PRO A 789 -2.93 27.61 4.00
CA PRO A 789 -2.71 28.72 3.08
C PRO A 789 -2.06 29.91 3.79
N LEU A 790 -1.12 30.57 3.12
CA LEU A 790 -0.43 31.76 3.58
C LEU A 790 -1.03 33.01 2.93
N ASN A 791 -0.95 34.15 3.64
CA ASN A 791 -1.23 35.43 3.04
C ASN A 791 0.02 35.93 2.31
N ASP A 792 -0.02 36.04 0.98
CA ASP A 792 1.13 36.35 0.11
C ASP A 792 1.81 37.69 0.41
N ARG A 793 1.11 38.66 1.02
CA ARG A 793 1.70 39.94 1.42
C ARG A 793 2.30 39.87 2.81
N ALA A 794 1.60 39.23 3.75
CA ALA A 794 2.04 39.11 5.13
C ALA A 794 3.22 38.13 5.27
N VAL A 795 3.42 37.19 4.33
CA VAL A 795 4.55 36.26 4.36
C VAL A 795 5.89 36.94 4.10
N VAL A 796 5.93 38.03 3.34
CA VAL A 796 7.17 38.74 2.99
C VAL A 796 7.94 39.22 4.23
N PRO A 797 7.38 40.00 5.16
CA PRO A 797 8.09 40.39 6.39
C PRO A 797 8.44 39.20 7.28
N VAL A 798 7.60 38.14 7.29
CA VAL A 798 7.89 36.89 8.04
C VAL A 798 9.16 36.24 7.51
N MET A 799 9.30 36.09 6.20
CA MET A 799 10.47 35.44 5.60
C MET A 799 11.73 36.30 5.68
N VAL A 800 11.61 37.61 5.48
CA VAL A 800 12.74 38.54 5.66
C VAL A 800 13.28 38.49 7.10
N SER A 801 12.40 38.51 8.11
CA SER A 801 12.81 38.35 9.49
C SER A 801 13.42 36.97 9.74
N LEU A 802 12.83 35.90 9.23
CA LEU A 802 13.36 34.54 9.36
C LEU A 802 14.80 34.45 8.82
N HIS A 803 15.05 34.91 7.60
CA HIS A 803 16.38 34.89 6.99
C HIS A 803 17.40 35.74 7.71
N LYS A 804 17.01 36.89 8.28
CA LYS A 804 17.89 37.71 9.14
C LYS A 804 18.41 36.92 10.35
N HIS A 805 17.55 36.16 11.01
CA HIS A 805 17.93 35.33 12.16
C HIS A 805 18.76 34.10 11.74
N VAL A 806 18.38 33.39 10.67
CA VAL A 806 19.15 32.26 10.14
C VAL A 806 20.57 32.66 9.77
N ARG A 807 20.76 33.85 9.20
CA ARG A 807 22.05 34.42 8.81
C ARG A 807 22.99 34.67 10.02
N THR A 808 22.41 34.96 11.19
CA THR A 808 23.20 35.09 12.45
C THR A 808 23.59 33.77 13.09
N GLY A 809 23.26 32.63 12.46
CA GLY A 809 23.63 31.30 12.92
C GLY A 809 22.59 30.60 13.77
N GLN A 810 21.42 31.19 13.96
CA GLN A 810 20.33 30.58 14.72
C GLN A 810 19.74 29.36 13.98
N THR A 811 19.18 28.42 14.72
CA THR A 811 18.38 27.32 14.16
C THR A 811 17.07 27.85 13.56
N LEU A 812 16.44 27.08 12.69
CA LEU A 812 15.14 27.48 12.11
C LEU A 812 14.06 27.64 13.19
N ALA A 813 14.07 26.80 14.23
CA ALA A 813 13.12 26.89 15.33
C ALA A 813 13.34 28.14 16.21
N GLU A 814 14.59 28.51 16.52
CA GLU A 814 14.94 29.76 17.21
C GLU A 814 14.54 30.99 16.41
N SER A 815 14.85 30.95 15.09
CA SER A 815 14.51 32.03 14.19
C SER A 815 13.00 32.23 14.12
N MET A 816 12.21 31.15 13.97
CA MET A 816 10.74 31.24 13.96
C MET A 816 10.14 31.72 15.26
N ARG A 817 10.72 31.41 16.44
CA ARG A 817 10.32 32.03 17.71
C ARG A 817 10.54 33.52 17.67
N ASN A 818 11.71 33.98 17.21
CA ASN A 818 12.06 35.40 17.19
C ASN A 818 11.16 36.17 16.20
N VAL A 819 10.88 35.58 15.02
CA VAL A 819 9.89 36.12 14.05
C VAL A 819 8.53 36.35 14.71
N ARG A 820 7.99 35.36 15.46
CA ARG A 820 6.70 35.53 16.15
C ARG A 820 6.71 36.65 17.16
N ARG A 821 7.82 36.88 17.88
CA ARG A 821 7.98 37.99 18.84
C ARG A 821 8.05 39.33 18.12
N GLU A 822 8.83 39.44 17.07
CA GLU A 822 9.00 40.69 16.31
C GLU A 822 7.70 41.15 15.64
N LEU A 823 6.90 40.21 15.16
CA LEU A 823 5.68 40.49 14.39
C LEU A 823 4.39 40.39 15.21
N ALA A 824 4.50 40.38 16.54
CA ALA A 824 3.35 40.30 17.45
C ALA A 824 2.35 41.46 17.36
N GLY A 825 2.78 42.61 16.81
CA GLY A 825 1.95 43.80 16.63
C GLY A 825 0.96 43.79 15.49
N ASP A 826 1.10 42.85 14.51
CA ASP A 826 0.22 42.71 13.35
C ASP A 826 -0.49 41.35 13.39
N PRO A 827 -1.82 41.30 13.56
CA PRO A 827 -2.56 40.04 13.66
C PRO A 827 -2.48 39.14 12.44
N VAL A 828 -2.37 39.70 11.22
CA VAL A 828 -2.28 38.97 9.97
C VAL A 828 -0.90 38.34 9.81
N GLN A 829 0.16 39.07 10.13
CA GLN A 829 1.53 38.55 10.13
C GLN A 829 1.71 37.48 11.21
N GLN A 830 1.15 37.70 12.41
CA GLN A 830 1.16 36.73 13.50
C GLN A 830 0.43 35.44 13.13
N ALA A 831 -0.74 35.51 12.52
CA ALA A 831 -1.49 34.33 12.03
C ALA A 831 -0.75 33.62 10.91
N THR A 832 -0.08 34.38 10.02
CA THR A 832 0.76 33.83 8.94
C THR A 832 1.96 33.09 9.54
N ALA A 833 2.66 33.66 10.51
CA ALA A 833 3.77 32.99 11.22
C ALA A 833 3.30 31.76 12.02
N ALA A 834 2.08 31.78 12.57
CA ALA A 834 1.49 30.65 13.29
C ALA A 834 1.08 29.49 12.34
N SER A 835 0.86 29.76 11.05
CA SER A 835 0.57 28.75 10.01
C SER A 835 1.83 28.00 9.53
N LEU A 836 3.01 28.50 9.91
CA LEU A 836 4.29 27.87 9.61
C LEU A 836 4.73 26.95 10.75
N ILE A 837 5.23 25.77 10.40
CA ILE A 837 5.84 24.83 11.33
C ILE A 837 7.32 24.64 11.01
N THR A 838 8.11 24.38 12.02
CA THR A 838 9.51 23.98 11.88
C THR A 838 9.58 22.48 12.09
N LEU A 839 10.13 21.75 11.11
CA LEU A 839 10.28 20.31 11.19
C LEU A 839 11.78 19.95 11.22
N GLY A 840 12.11 18.86 11.93
CA GLY A 840 13.50 18.42 12.11
C GLY A 840 14.19 19.03 13.32
N ALA A 841 15.50 19.29 13.22
CA ALA A 841 16.34 19.70 14.35
C ALA A 841 17.22 20.94 14.09
N ALA A 842 17.37 21.41 12.84
CA ALA A 842 18.30 22.49 12.49
C ALA A 842 17.65 23.88 12.39
#